data_b49cdc5c05dea460743933509df6f970
#
_entry.id   b49cdc5c05dea460743933509df6f970
#
_cell.length_a   1.000
_cell.length_b   1.000
_cell.length_c   1.000
_cell.angle_alpha   90.00
_cell.angle_beta   90.00
_cell.angle_gamma   90.00
#
_symmetry.space_group_name_H-M   'P 1'
#
loop_
_entity.id
_entity.type
_entity.pdbx_description
1 polymer ?
#
loop_
_entity_poly.entity_id
_entity_poly.type
_entity_poly.pdbx_seq_one_letter_code
_entity_poly.pdbx_strand_id
1 'polypeptide(L)'
;MFKNTLTLSLALFCSFAAQAQPVIPRDADVESQVESLLSKMTLDDKVGQMCELAIDKVAQRSSDDHVRDNSSVVSLANGRLSASAVNDVFGRWKVGSILNVPEGVAQAPEVWSDIIRALNDASASQCGGVPEIYGVDQIHGASYSWGATLFPQEVAQASSFNKAIPYRIGQITAYESRACLIPWVYAPVMDLARSPLWSRMWESYGEDVLVNATMASAVTKGLQGSDPNHLGMNNVAVCLKHYMAYGAAVSGKDRTPSSVTYRELMEKYFQPFRASIEAGALSIMVNSGNNSGMPFHANRKLLTEWIKDGLHWDGMIVTDWADIDNLWKRDHVAANKKDAICMAINAGIDMTMDPYSTDFCSLLTELVNEGRVPMARIDDAVRRILRLKIRVGLMDRSTWDIPYGVKSAKRPKGGKSSKATNLANMYYDYGSDDFAREAVSMAEECMVLLKNQNSVLPLSMGKKILVCGPNADNFRPMNGGWSYSWQGDRADEVCRKIGKYHTFYEAIAVEFGKDNVCLDEMVKYDARNFNLDRVVNAGFSLDKLPFDPDVIIACIGENSYCETVGNIDDLTLSRNQLDMVKALAKTGKPVILVLNEGRPRLISDIVPLASAVVHTFLPSNYGGDALANLLSGDANFSGRMPYTYPRHHGSFITYDCKPCEYVETMQGAYNYEANTTVQWSFGYGLSYSDVKYSNLKVSSIPASAGTAPLMKGFTPRTAGGPRYAANDSIRFTVDVTNNSDRSVKEPVLLFVSDLVASLTPDIKRLRVFEKVPLAPYESKTVTLSVHPSDLAFVDDDLQWVLEPGQFRATVANQRVEFELK
;
A
#
# COMPACT_ATOMS: atom_id res chain seq x y z
N MET A 1 -49.48 -2.96 65.93
CA MET A 1 -49.33 -4.37 65.52
C MET A 1 -49.79 -4.46 64.08
N PHE A 2 -48.91 -4.37 63.15
CA PHE A 2 -49.12 -4.85 61.82
C PHE A 2 -47.76 -5.20 61.21
N LYS A 3 -47.47 -6.45 60.99
CA LYS A 3 -46.32 -7.02 60.25
C LYS A 3 -46.65 -6.94 58.80
N ASN A 4 -45.94 -6.15 58.00
CA ASN A 4 -45.92 -6.26 56.59
C ASN A 4 -44.69 -7.04 56.11
N THR A 5 -44.95 -8.18 55.57
CA THR A 5 -43.98 -9.03 54.92
C THR A 5 -43.73 -8.52 53.51
N LEU A 6 -42.55 -8.01 53.24
CA LEU A 6 -42.13 -7.59 51.87
C LEU A 6 -41.55 -8.79 51.14
N THR A 7 -42.26 -9.31 50.16
CA THR A 7 -41.77 -10.34 49.27
C THR A 7 -40.97 -9.70 48.16
N LEU A 8 -39.63 -9.87 48.20
CA LEU A 8 -38.73 -9.40 47.12
C LEU A 8 -38.76 -10.43 45.97
N SER A 9 -39.43 -10.10 44.88
CA SER A 9 -39.35 -10.86 43.66
C SER A 9 -38.05 -10.49 42.94
N LEU A 10 -37.07 -11.40 42.97
CA LEU A 10 -35.83 -11.33 42.20
C LEU A 10 -36.18 -11.69 40.74
N ALA A 11 -36.45 -10.71 39.93
CA ALA A 11 -36.53 -10.91 38.46
C ALA A 11 -35.11 -11.05 37.93
N LEU A 12 -34.74 -12.29 37.56
CA LEU A 12 -33.53 -12.57 36.79
C LEU A 12 -33.71 -11.97 35.38
N PHE A 13 -33.18 -10.77 35.18
CA PHE A 13 -32.95 -10.26 33.85
C PHE A 13 -31.71 -11.00 33.26
N CYS A 14 -31.94 -12.12 32.59
CA CYS A 14 -30.99 -12.63 31.62
C CYS A 14 -30.98 -11.66 30.42
N SER A 15 -30.17 -10.60 30.54
CA SER A 15 -29.77 -9.84 29.33
C SER A 15 -28.86 -10.74 28.50
N PHE A 16 -29.41 -11.35 27.46
CA PHE A 16 -28.60 -11.81 26.35
C PHE A 16 -27.95 -10.55 25.74
N ALA A 17 -26.79 -10.17 26.25
CA ALA A 17 -25.87 -9.36 25.48
C ALA A 17 -25.52 -10.20 24.25
N ALA A 18 -26.06 -9.83 23.09
CA ALA A 18 -25.57 -10.39 21.83
C ALA A 18 -24.09 -10.09 21.80
N GLN A 19 -23.25 -11.10 22.06
CA GLN A 19 -21.80 -10.97 21.90
C GLN A 19 -21.56 -10.57 20.44
N ALA A 20 -20.94 -9.40 20.24
CA ALA A 20 -20.59 -8.97 18.91
C ALA A 20 -19.72 -10.07 18.27
N GLN A 21 -20.08 -10.46 17.06
CA GLN A 21 -19.36 -11.52 16.36
C GLN A 21 -17.95 -11.03 15.99
N PRO A 22 -16.91 -11.87 16.15
CA PRO A 22 -15.57 -11.53 15.68
C PRO A 22 -15.58 -11.18 14.19
N VAL A 23 -14.74 -10.22 13.79
CA VAL A 23 -14.59 -9.82 12.37
C VAL A 23 -14.18 -11.02 11.51
N ILE A 24 -13.22 -11.82 11.99
CA ILE A 24 -12.87 -13.11 11.40
C ILE A 24 -13.57 -14.20 12.23
N PRO A 25 -14.50 -14.97 11.65
CA PRO A 25 -15.12 -16.07 12.39
C PRO A 25 -14.07 -17.05 12.91
N ARG A 26 -14.19 -17.44 14.17
CA ARG A 26 -13.27 -18.40 14.78
C ARG A 26 -13.49 -19.79 14.22
N ASP A 27 -12.41 -20.44 13.86
CA ASP A 27 -12.39 -21.85 13.48
C ASP A 27 -12.02 -22.73 14.70
N ALA A 28 -12.83 -23.75 14.99
CA ALA A 28 -12.67 -24.57 16.19
C ALA A 28 -11.38 -25.40 16.17
N ASP A 29 -10.96 -25.89 15.00
CA ASP A 29 -9.75 -26.69 14.86
C ASP A 29 -8.51 -25.81 15.01
N VAL A 30 -8.51 -24.59 14.45
CA VAL A 30 -7.44 -23.61 14.65
C VAL A 30 -7.31 -23.25 16.14
N GLU A 31 -8.41 -22.93 16.83
CA GLU A 31 -8.39 -22.57 18.23
C GLU A 31 -7.92 -23.74 19.13
N SER A 32 -8.34 -24.98 18.82
CA SER A 32 -7.89 -26.17 19.54
C SER A 32 -6.38 -26.39 19.39
N GLN A 33 -5.83 -26.19 18.20
CA GLN A 33 -4.38 -26.28 17.97
C GLN A 33 -3.63 -25.17 18.73
N VAL A 34 -4.12 -23.93 18.70
CA VAL A 34 -3.55 -22.80 19.46
C VAL A 34 -3.43 -23.15 20.95
N GLU A 35 -4.53 -23.56 21.59
CA GLU A 35 -4.53 -23.87 23.03
C GLU A 35 -3.67 -25.11 23.35
N SER A 36 -3.64 -26.10 22.47
CA SER A 36 -2.77 -27.27 22.62
C SER A 36 -1.28 -26.92 22.61
N LEU A 37 -0.86 -26.01 21.74
CA LEU A 37 0.52 -25.52 21.67
C LEU A 37 0.85 -24.62 22.86
N LEU A 38 -0.01 -23.65 23.15
CA LEU A 38 0.20 -22.67 24.22
C LEU A 38 0.34 -23.34 25.59
N SER A 39 -0.46 -24.38 25.88
CA SER A 39 -0.43 -25.11 27.16
C SER A 39 0.89 -25.83 27.42
N LYS A 40 1.68 -26.09 26.40
CA LYS A 40 2.98 -26.80 26.51
C LYS A 40 4.16 -25.85 26.60
N MET A 41 3.93 -24.52 26.33
CA MET A 41 4.99 -23.51 26.30
C MET A 41 5.39 -23.05 27.68
N THR A 42 6.69 -23.01 27.94
CA THR A 42 7.29 -22.29 29.07
C THR A 42 7.18 -20.77 28.85
N LEU A 43 7.52 -19.98 29.89
CA LEU A 43 7.60 -18.52 29.71
C LEU A 43 8.63 -18.12 28.65
N ASP A 44 9.80 -18.76 28.63
CA ASP A 44 10.85 -18.48 27.65
C ASP A 44 10.38 -18.82 26.22
N ASP A 45 9.66 -19.92 26.01
CA ASP A 45 9.07 -20.25 24.72
C ASP A 45 8.08 -19.18 24.27
N LYS A 46 7.21 -18.71 25.17
CA LYS A 46 6.20 -17.69 24.89
C LYS A 46 6.84 -16.34 24.52
N VAL A 47 7.80 -15.91 25.31
CA VAL A 47 8.51 -14.64 25.10
C VAL A 47 9.33 -14.67 23.81
N GLY A 48 9.98 -15.81 23.53
CA GLY A 48 10.72 -15.98 22.26
C GLY A 48 9.80 -15.87 21.03
N GLN A 49 8.58 -16.43 21.08
CA GLN A 49 7.61 -16.27 20.00
C GLN A 49 7.22 -14.80 19.73
N MET A 50 7.33 -13.93 20.72
CA MET A 50 7.03 -12.50 20.61
C MET A 50 8.20 -11.67 20.04
N CYS A 51 9.32 -12.31 19.70
CA CYS A 51 10.53 -11.66 19.18
C CYS A 51 10.70 -11.94 17.69
N GLU A 52 10.99 -10.90 16.92
CA GLU A 52 11.35 -10.95 15.50
C GLU A 52 12.72 -10.33 15.29
N LEU A 53 13.62 -11.03 14.59
CA LEU A 53 14.99 -10.61 14.32
C LEU A 53 15.27 -10.49 12.82
N ALA A 54 16.18 -9.62 12.43
CA ALA A 54 16.65 -9.56 11.05
C ALA A 54 17.49 -10.80 10.69
N ILE A 55 17.42 -11.21 9.42
CA ILE A 55 18.19 -12.35 8.87
C ILE A 55 19.69 -12.21 9.15
N ASP A 56 20.22 -11.00 9.27
CA ASP A 56 21.61 -10.73 9.60
C ASP A 56 22.08 -11.34 10.94
N LYS A 57 21.13 -11.64 11.84
CA LYS A 57 21.44 -12.32 13.12
C LYS A 57 21.81 -13.79 12.96
N VAL A 58 21.39 -14.41 11.89
CA VAL A 58 21.61 -15.83 11.59
C VAL A 58 22.42 -16.06 10.31
N ALA A 59 22.56 -15.02 9.46
CA ALA A 59 23.32 -15.08 8.23
C ALA A 59 24.82 -15.26 8.51
N GLN A 60 25.49 -16.02 7.67
CA GLN A 60 26.94 -16.09 7.65
C GLN A 60 27.48 -14.83 6.97
N ARG A 61 28.29 -14.05 7.70
CA ARG A 61 28.90 -12.85 7.15
C ARG A 61 29.95 -13.21 6.11
N SER A 62 30.03 -12.45 5.02
CA SER A 62 31.09 -12.60 4.04
C SER A 62 32.44 -12.21 4.64
N SER A 63 33.56 -12.75 4.10
CA SER A 63 34.91 -12.50 4.58
C SER A 63 35.38 -11.03 4.50
N ASP A 64 34.61 -10.17 3.84
CA ASP A 64 34.91 -8.75 3.66
C ASP A 64 34.39 -7.86 4.82
N ASP A 65 33.48 -8.38 5.64
CA ASP A 65 33.09 -7.73 6.89
C ASP A 65 34.16 -8.01 7.95
N HIS A 66 34.88 -6.98 8.40
CA HIS A 66 36.03 -7.01 9.32
C HIS A 66 35.72 -7.58 10.73
N VAL A 67 34.79 -8.46 10.89
CA VAL A 67 34.54 -9.20 12.14
C VAL A 67 35.02 -10.63 11.95
N ARG A 68 36.27 -10.89 12.31
CA ARG A 68 36.87 -12.22 12.40
C ARG A 68 36.26 -12.97 13.58
N ASP A 69 35.25 -13.80 13.31
CA ASP A 69 34.93 -14.88 14.20
C ASP A 69 35.72 -16.13 13.75
N ASN A 70 36.72 -16.53 14.50
CA ASN A 70 37.59 -17.66 14.21
C ASN A 70 36.97 -19.01 14.69
N SER A 71 35.68 -19.06 14.99
CA SER A 71 35.06 -20.33 15.34
C SER A 71 34.83 -21.17 14.07
N SER A 72 35.05 -22.47 14.18
CA SER A 72 34.74 -23.47 13.17
C SER A 72 33.21 -23.57 13.02
N VAL A 73 32.61 -22.64 12.25
CA VAL A 73 31.16 -22.55 12.07
C VAL A 73 30.74 -23.57 11.02
N VAL A 74 29.92 -24.51 11.42
CA VAL A 74 29.20 -25.36 10.47
C VAL A 74 28.14 -24.50 9.79
N SER A 75 28.29 -24.30 8.48
CA SER A 75 27.36 -23.50 7.69
C SER A 75 26.12 -24.31 7.30
N LEU A 76 24.97 -23.64 7.26
CA LEU A 76 23.68 -24.15 6.77
C LEU A 76 23.28 -23.43 5.47
N ALA A 77 22.30 -23.98 4.75
CA ALA A 77 21.74 -23.38 3.53
C ALA A 77 22.85 -22.98 2.52
N ASN A 78 23.70 -23.94 2.15
CA ASN A 78 24.82 -23.74 1.21
C ASN A 78 25.80 -22.62 1.65
N GLY A 79 26.05 -22.50 2.95
CA GLY A 79 26.99 -21.53 3.52
C GLY A 79 26.42 -20.14 3.77
N ARG A 80 25.12 -19.93 3.66
CA ARG A 80 24.47 -18.63 3.91
C ARG A 80 24.07 -18.40 5.36
N LEU A 81 23.87 -19.47 6.14
CA LEU A 81 23.50 -19.39 7.55
C LEU A 81 24.61 -19.92 8.46
N SER A 82 24.79 -19.29 9.61
CA SER A 82 25.68 -19.72 10.68
C SER A 82 24.93 -20.69 11.61
N ALA A 83 25.39 -21.96 11.69
CA ALA A 83 24.75 -22.94 12.55
C ALA A 83 24.80 -22.55 14.03
N SER A 84 25.89 -21.92 14.50
CA SER A 84 25.99 -21.44 15.88
C SER A 84 25.03 -20.30 16.18
N ALA A 85 24.87 -19.34 15.27
CA ALA A 85 23.91 -18.24 15.43
C ALA A 85 22.47 -18.73 15.37
N VAL A 86 22.15 -19.63 14.44
CA VAL A 86 20.84 -20.30 14.35
C VAL A 86 20.49 -21.03 15.64
N ASN A 87 21.48 -21.76 16.23
CA ASN A 87 21.29 -22.44 17.51
C ASN A 87 21.12 -21.46 18.69
N ASP A 88 21.82 -20.34 18.73
CA ASP A 88 21.60 -19.30 19.77
C ASP A 88 20.19 -18.71 19.64
N VAL A 89 19.78 -18.32 18.42
CA VAL A 89 18.50 -17.67 18.17
C VAL A 89 17.32 -18.60 18.50
N PHE A 90 17.33 -19.82 18.02
CA PHE A 90 16.19 -20.76 18.24
C PHE A 90 16.38 -21.67 19.43
N GLY A 91 17.61 -22.11 19.72
CA GLY A 91 17.90 -23.02 20.84
C GLY A 91 17.84 -22.33 22.19
N ARG A 92 18.43 -21.15 22.29
CA ARG A 92 18.47 -20.39 23.54
C ARG A 92 17.25 -19.47 23.69
N TRP A 93 16.99 -18.61 22.67
CA TRP A 93 16.04 -17.52 22.78
C TRP A 93 14.65 -17.85 22.24
N LYS A 94 14.45 -18.98 21.57
CA LYS A 94 13.15 -19.48 21.08
C LYS A 94 12.45 -18.50 20.16
N VAL A 95 13.21 -17.70 19.39
CA VAL A 95 12.69 -16.62 18.53
C VAL A 95 11.64 -17.13 17.57
N GLY A 96 10.55 -16.39 17.46
CA GLY A 96 9.37 -16.79 16.71
C GLY A 96 9.34 -16.31 15.26
N SER A 97 10.15 -15.31 14.90
CA SER A 97 10.10 -14.72 13.55
C SER A 97 11.48 -14.23 13.09
N ILE A 98 11.70 -14.34 11.78
CA ILE A 98 12.84 -13.75 11.06
C ILE A 98 12.30 -12.89 9.93
N LEU A 99 12.99 -11.77 9.66
CA LEU A 99 12.59 -10.83 8.62
C LEU A 99 13.78 -10.38 7.76
N ASN A 100 13.43 -9.65 6.71
CA ASN A 100 14.34 -8.95 5.82
C ASN A 100 14.94 -9.83 4.72
N VAL A 101 15.88 -9.28 3.93
CA VAL A 101 16.37 -9.89 2.71
C VAL A 101 17.84 -10.27 2.88
N PRO A 102 18.21 -11.54 2.62
CA PRO A 102 19.62 -11.95 2.67
C PRO A 102 20.47 -11.05 1.78
N GLU A 103 21.60 -10.59 2.30
CA GLU A 103 22.56 -9.72 1.59
C GLU A 103 21.96 -8.36 1.14
N GLY A 104 20.76 -8.00 1.61
CA GLY A 104 20.07 -6.74 1.27
C GLY A 104 19.64 -6.60 -0.19
N VAL A 105 19.66 -7.67 -0.99
CA VAL A 105 19.28 -7.68 -2.40
C VAL A 105 18.45 -8.91 -2.74
N ALA A 106 17.55 -8.78 -3.73
CA ALA A 106 16.68 -9.85 -4.20
C ALA A 106 17.44 -11.15 -4.48
N GLN A 107 16.90 -12.27 -4.05
CA GLN A 107 17.46 -13.60 -4.18
C GLN A 107 16.68 -14.47 -5.16
N ALA A 108 17.35 -15.46 -5.74
CA ALA A 108 16.68 -16.49 -6.53
C ALA A 108 15.73 -17.33 -5.64
N PRO A 109 14.61 -17.84 -6.20
CA PRO A 109 13.65 -18.64 -5.44
C PRO A 109 14.28 -19.84 -4.72
N GLU A 110 15.31 -20.47 -5.32
CA GLU A 110 16.04 -21.59 -4.72
C GLU A 110 16.79 -21.16 -3.46
N VAL A 111 17.37 -19.96 -3.48
CA VAL A 111 18.09 -19.42 -2.32
C VAL A 111 17.13 -19.13 -1.17
N TRP A 112 16.00 -18.50 -1.46
CA TRP A 112 14.93 -18.26 -0.50
C TRP A 112 14.45 -19.57 0.14
N SER A 113 14.13 -20.53 -0.69
CA SER A 113 13.62 -21.85 -0.27
C SER A 113 14.63 -22.59 0.61
N ASP A 114 15.92 -22.58 0.29
CA ASP A 114 16.97 -23.22 1.11
C ASP A 114 17.10 -22.56 2.48
N ILE A 115 17.04 -21.22 2.54
CA ILE A 115 17.16 -20.46 3.78
C ILE A 115 15.94 -20.71 4.67
N ILE A 116 14.72 -20.48 4.15
CA ILE A 116 13.48 -20.59 4.94
C ILE A 116 13.28 -22.01 5.45
N ARG A 117 13.55 -23.02 4.62
CA ARG A 117 13.49 -24.41 5.05
C ARG A 117 14.47 -24.72 6.19
N ALA A 118 15.70 -24.27 6.09
CA ALA A 118 16.70 -24.48 7.14
C ALA A 118 16.32 -23.78 8.46
N LEU A 119 15.75 -22.57 8.41
CA LEU A 119 15.26 -21.83 9.56
C LEU A 119 14.04 -22.52 10.19
N ASN A 120 13.09 -22.98 9.38
CA ASN A 120 11.91 -23.72 9.84
C ASN A 120 12.30 -25.05 10.48
N ASP A 121 13.23 -25.81 9.89
CA ASP A 121 13.76 -27.05 10.49
C ASP A 121 14.42 -26.78 11.85
N ALA A 122 15.26 -25.76 11.94
CA ALA A 122 15.96 -25.41 13.17
C ALA A 122 14.98 -24.95 14.26
N SER A 123 14.05 -24.04 13.94
CA SER A 123 13.07 -23.52 14.88
C SER A 123 12.09 -24.60 15.34
N ALA A 124 11.52 -25.38 14.43
CA ALA A 124 10.61 -26.46 14.78
C ALA A 124 11.26 -27.51 15.71
N SER A 125 12.55 -27.82 15.51
CA SER A 125 13.27 -28.78 16.37
C SER A 125 13.56 -28.22 17.77
N GLN A 126 13.67 -26.91 17.96
CA GLN A 126 14.14 -26.26 19.19
C GLN A 126 13.05 -25.46 19.93
N CYS A 127 11.94 -25.09 19.26
CA CYS A 127 10.84 -24.29 19.83
C CYS A 127 9.56 -25.12 20.02
N GLY A 128 9.66 -26.35 20.52
CA GLY A 128 8.48 -27.17 20.85
C GLY A 128 7.62 -27.58 19.64
N GLY A 129 8.19 -27.67 18.45
CA GLY A 129 7.49 -28.05 17.23
C GLY A 129 6.88 -26.88 16.48
N VAL A 130 7.15 -25.64 16.91
CA VAL A 130 6.62 -24.42 16.26
C VAL A 130 7.69 -23.83 15.35
N PRO A 131 7.51 -23.83 14.01
CA PRO A 131 8.41 -23.16 13.08
C PRO A 131 8.41 -21.65 13.29
N GLU A 132 9.51 -21.00 12.90
CA GLU A 132 9.51 -19.55 12.77
C GLU A 132 8.56 -19.08 11.64
N ILE A 133 8.19 -17.79 11.61
CA ILE A 133 7.51 -17.20 10.49
C ILE A 133 8.39 -16.15 9.84
N TYR A 134 8.60 -16.24 8.51
CA TYR A 134 9.45 -15.33 7.77
C TYR A 134 8.64 -14.20 7.13
N GLY A 135 9.01 -12.95 7.44
CA GLY A 135 8.36 -11.75 6.92
C GLY A 135 9.22 -10.97 5.92
N VAL A 136 8.62 -10.49 4.82
CA VAL A 136 9.30 -9.71 3.77
C VAL A 136 8.39 -8.61 3.23
N ASP A 137 8.99 -7.44 2.89
CA ASP A 137 8.30 -6.37 2.18
C ASP A 137 8.06 -6.73 0.71
N GLN A 138 6.84 -7.10 0.36
CA GLN A 138 6.42 -7.47 -1.00
C GLN A 138 5.29 -6.52 -1.45
N ILE A 139 5.63 -5.25 -1.69
CA ILE A 139 4.65 -4.17 -1.82
C ILE A 139 3.97 -4.15 -3.20
N HIS A 140 4.75 -4.33 -4.28
CA HIS A 140 4.23 -4.23 -5.64
C HIS A 140 4.61 -5.43 -6.51
N GLY A 141 4.49 -6.62 -5.97
CA GLY A 141 4.95 -7.90 -6.52
C GLY A 141 5.90 -8.59 -5.55
N ALA A 142 6.36 -9.78 -5.86
CA ALA A 142 7.39 -10.47 -5.07
C ALA A 142 8.77 -9.83 -5.30
N SER A 143 8.89 -8.56 -4.92
CA SER A 143 9.95 -7.62 -5.36
C SER A 143 11.36 -7.98 -4.88
N TYR A 144 11.49 -8.85 -3.89
CA TYR A 144 12.77 -9.39 -3.44
C TYR A 144 13.10 -10.79 -3.98
N SER A 145 12.37 -11.21 -5.03
CA SER A 145 12.57 -12.52 -5.67
C SER A 145 12.97 -12.34 -7.13
N TRP A 146 14.13 -12.88 -7.53
CA TRP A 146 14.64 -12.76 -8.89
C TRP A 146 13.70 -13.35 -9.92
N GLY A 147 13.39 -12.58 -10.95
CA GLY A 147 12.55 -13.01 -12.06
C GLY A 147 11.06 -13.00 -11.77
N ALA A 148 10.65 -12.64 -10.55
CA ALA A 148 9.26 -12.39 -10.22
C ALA A 148 8.68 -11.22 -11.02
N THR A 149 7.35 -11.18 -11.12
CA THR A 149 6.63 -10.13 -11.82
C THR A 149 6.42 -8.94 -10.89
N LEU A 150 6.99 -7.78 -11.25
CA LEU A 150 6.77 -6.54 -10.53
C LEU A 150 5.71 -5.70 -11.25
N PHE A 151 4.91 -5.02 -10.46
CA PHE A 151 3.76 -4.21 -10.89
C PHE A 151 4.00 -2.73 -10.58
N PRO A 152 3.20 -1.80 -11.15
CA PRO A 152 3.23 -0.40 -10.72
C PRO A 152 3.07 -0.26 -9.21
N GLN A 153 3.76 0.72 -8.61
CA GLN A 153 3.62 1.03 -7.18
C GLN A 153 2.18 1.41 -6.81
N GLU A 154 1.80 1.34 -5.54
CA GLU A 154 0.42 1.48 -5.09
C GLU A 154 -0.25 2.80 -5.52
N VAL A 155 0.50 3.92 -5.52
CA VAL A 155 -0.04 5.21 -6.00
C VAL A 155 -0.41 5.16 -7.49
N ALA A 156 0.35 4.43 -8.29
CA ALA A 156 0.02 4.21 -9.70
C ALA A 156 -1.19 3.28 -9.84
N GLN A 157 -1.27 2.21 -9.04
CA GLN A 157 -2.46 1.34 -9.04
C GLN A 157 -3.74 2.11 -8.72
N ALA A 158 -3.68 3.06 -7.78
CA ALA A 158 -4.81 3.90 -7.38
C ALA A 158 -5.33 4.75 -8.55
N SER A 159 -4.46 5.25 -9.44
CA SER A 159 -4.85 6.05 -10.60
C SER A 159 -5.74 5.30 -11.60
N SER A 160 -5.70 3.98 -11.57
CA SER A 160 -6.58 3.16 -12.41
C SER A 160 -8.05 3.26 -12.04
N PHE A 161 -8.37 3.55 -10.77
CA PHE A 161 -9.74 3.43 -10.21
C PHE A 161 -10.39 2.07 -10.54
N ASN A 162 -9.59 1.02 -10.55
CA ASN A 162 -9.98 -0.34 -10.89
C ASN A 162 -9.54 -1.33 -9.81
N LYS A 163 -10.46 -1.71 -8.92
CA LYS A 163 -10.17 -2.64 -7.80
C LYS A 163 -9.76 -4.06 -8.25
N ALA A 164 -10.00 -4.42 -9.51
CA ALA A 164 -9.56 -5.71 -10.05
C ALA A 164 -8.03 -5.77 -10.20
N ILE A 165 -7.37 -4.63 -10.41
CA ILE A 165 -5.91 -4.55 -10.55
C ILE A 165 -5.21 -4.96 -9.24
N PRO A 166 -5.39 -4.27 -8.09
CA PRO A 166 -4.72 -4.68 -6.85
C PRO A 166 -5.13 -6.08 -6.39
N TYR A 167 -6.37 -6.52 -6.64
CA TYR A 167 -6.78 -7.90 -6.37
C TYR A 167 -5.91 -8.90 -7.14
N ARG A 168 -5.73 -8.70 -8.45
CA ARG A 168 -4.94 -9.59 -9.30
C ARG A 168 -3.45 -9.51 -8.98
N ILE A 169 -2.93 -8.32 -8.70
CA ILE A 169 -1.56 -8.12 -8.22
C ILE A 169 -1.33 -8.93 -6.94
N GLY A 170 -2.25 -8.86 -5.98
CA GLY A 170 -2.19 -9.66 -4.75
C GLY A 170 -2.11 -11.16 -5.01
N GLN A 171 -2.91 -11.67 -5.95
CA GLN A 171 -2.88 -13.10 -6.31
C GLN A 171 -1.52 -13.53 -6.89
N ILE A 172 -0.97 -12.75 -7.82
CA ILE A 172 0.33 -13.07 -8.44
C ILE A 172 1.46 -12.92 -7.41
N THR A 173 1.45 -11.84 -6.62
CA THR A 173 2.43 -11.61 -5.55
C THR A 173 2.44 -12.77 -4.55
N ALA A 174 1.28 -13.23 -4.10
CA ALA A 174 1.17 -14.36 -3.18
C ALA A 174 1.71 -15.66 -3.79
N TYR A 175 1.34 -15.95 -5.03
CA TYR A 175 1.81 -17.10 -5.78
C TYR A 175 3.35 -17.12 -5.90
N GLU A 176 3.94 -15.98 -6.31
CA GLU A 176 5.38 -15.87 -6.50
C GLU A 176 6.16 -15.80 -5.17
N SER A 177 5.57 -15.23 -4.11
CA SER A 177 6.14 -15.26 -2.75
C SER A 177 6.16 -16.69 -2.19
N ARG A 178 5.07 -17.45 -2.36
CA ARG A 178 5.02 -18.86 -1.93
C ARG A 178 5.95 -19.75 -2.73
N ALA A 179 6.20 -19.44 -4.00
CA ALA A 179 7.23 -20.12 -4.77
C ALA A 179 8.63 -19.98 -4.13
N CYS A 180 8.84 -18.94 -3.35
CA CYS A 180 10.03 -18.69 -2.53
C CYS A 180 9.91 -19.18 -1.08
N LEU A 181 8.81 -19.85 -0.71
CA LEU A 181 8.43 -20.25 0.66
C LEU A 181 8.15 -19.06 1.62
N ILE A 182 8.02 -17.82 1.15
CA ILE A 182 7.69 -16.68 1.98
C ILE A 182 6.20 -16.72 2.34
N PRO A 183 5.83 -16.89 3.64
CA PRO A 183 4.45 -17.08 4.05
C PRO A 183 3.75 -15.80 4.49
N TRP A 184 4.51 -14.71 4.76
CA TRP A 184 4.03 -13.48 5.37
C TRP A 184 4.66 -12.26 4.70
N VAL A 185 3.82 -11.28 4.32
CA VAL A 185 4.26 -10.09 3.61
C VAL A 185 3.83 -8.82 4.34
N TYR A 186 4.73 -7.81 4.40
CA TYR A 186 4.47 -6.50 4.98
C TYR A 186 3.82 -5.58 3.94
N ALA A 187 2.62 -5.92 3.56
CA ALA A 187 1.77 -5.24 2.57
C ALA A 187 0.29 -5.53 2.88
N PRO A 188 -0.64 -4.67 2.41
CA PRO A 188 -0.46 -3.39 1.72
C PRO A 188 -0.10 -2.23 2.64
N VAL A 189 0.43 -1.14 2.04
CA VAL A 189 0.58 0.16 2.71
C VAL A 189 -0.70 0.97 2.53
N MET A 190 -1.31 1.40 3.64
CA MET A 190 -2.63 2.02 3.64
C MET A 190 -2.63 3.44 4.20
N ASP A 191 -1.45 4.04 4.28
CA ASP A 191 -1.30 5.44 4.67
C ASP A 191 -1.90 6.35 3.60
N LEU A 192 -2.63 7.39 4.02
CA LEU A 192 -3.22 8.34 3.08
C LEU A 192 -2.14 9.31 2.58
N ALA A 193 -2.03 9.47 1.26
CA ALA A 193 -1.08 10.36 0.59
C ALA A 193 -1.55 11.84 0.64
N ARG A 194 -1.64 12.43 1.82
CA ARG A 194 -2.18 13.78 2.03
C ARG A 194 -1.12 14.87 2.12
N SER A 195 0.15 14.49 2.29
CA SER A 195 1.28 15.43 2.28
C SER A 195 2.23 15.10 1.14
N PRO A 196 2.43 16.00 0.16
CA PRO A 196 3.38 15.77 -0.93
C PRO A 196 4.83 15.78 -0.46
N LEU A 197 5.13 16.30 0.73
CA LEU A 197 6.48 16.24 1.33
C LEU A 197 6.83 14.86 1.88
N TRP A 198 5.82 14.02 2.17
CA TRP A 198 6.05 12.72 2.78
C TRP A 198 6.77 11.77 1.81
N SER A 199 7.90 11.22 2.27
CA SER A 199 8.80 10.42 1.44
C SER A 199 8.20 9.09 0.98
N ARG A 200 7.15 8.60 1.65
CA ARG A 200 6.49 7.32 1.36
C ARG A 200 5.12 7.50 0.69
N MET A 201 4.85 8.69 0.14
CA MET A 201 3.58 9.01 -0.53
C MET A 201 3.24 8.00 -1.65
N TRP A 202 4.25 7.53 -2.37
CA TRP A 202 4.10 6.60 -3.50
C TRP A 202 3.76 5.17 -3.09
N GLU A 203 3.97 4.80 -1.81
CA GLU A 203 3.64 3.48 -1.27
C GLU A 203 2.14 3.31 -0.95
N SER A 204 1.30 4.32 -1.17
CA SER A 204 -0.10 4.33 -0.77
C SER A 204 -1.06 4.48 -1.94
N TYR A 205 -2.34 4.12 -1.73
CA TYR A 205 -3.39 4.25 -2.74
C TYR A 205 -3.98 5.68 -2.83
N GLY A 206 -3.14 6.72 -2.70
CA GLY A 206 -3.53 8.10 -2.91
C GLY A 206 -4.15 8.80 -1.69
N GLU A 207 -4.77 9.98 -1.92
CA GLU A 207 -5.25 10.83 -0.83
C GLU A 207 -6.66 10.49 -0.33
N ASP A 208 -7.45 9.75 -1.13
CA ASP A 208 -8.86 9.48 -0.85
C ASP A 208 -9.06 8.23 0.01
N VAL A 209 -9.93 8.37 1.00
CA VAL A 209 -10.23 7.31 1.98
C VAL A 209 -10.90 6.10 1.33
N LEU A 210 -11.86 6.31 0.42
CA LEU A 210 -12.59 5.22 -0.23
C LEU A 210 -11.72 4.47 -1.22
N VAL A 211 -10.92 5.18 -2.03
CA VAL A 211 -9.97 4.55 -2.96
C VAL A 211 -8.99 3.68 -2.19
N ASN A 212 -8.38 4.25 -1.14
CA ASN A 212 -7.42 3.52 -0.31
C ASN A 212 -8.07 2.28 0.35
N ALA A 213 -9.22 2.43 1.00
CA ALA A 213 -9.95 1.32 1.62
C ALA A 213 -10.35 0.24 0.61
N THR A 214 -10.80 0.62 -0.59
CA THR A 214 -11.25 -0.32 -1.62
C THR A 214 -10.07 -1.08 -2.22
N MET A 215 -8.98 -0.38 -2.58
CA MET A 215 -7.80 -0.99 -3.19
C MET A 215 -7.06 -1.89 -2.19
N ALA A 216 -6.88 -1.42 -0.95
CA ALA A 216 -6.23 -2.19 0.11
C ALA A 216 -7.03 -3.46 0.47
N SER A 217 -8.36 -3.37 0.55
CA SER A 217 -9.20 -4.55 0.76
C SER A 217 -9.12 -5.53 -0.41
N ALA A 218 -9.01 -5.04 -1.64
CA ALA A 218 -8.89 -5.88 -2.83
C ALA A 218 -7.56 -6.64 -2.85
N VAL A 219 -6.43 -5.96 -2.61
CA VAL A 219 -5.11 -6.62 -2.57
C VAL A 219 -5.01 -7.58 -1.38
N THR A 220 -5.59 -7.24 -0.22
CA THR A 220 -5.67 -8.14 0.94
C THR A 220 -6.34 -9.47 0.58
N LYS A 221 -7.49 -9.40 -0.11
CA LYS A 221 -8.19 -10.60 -0.60
C LYS A 221 -7.39 -11.35 -1.68
N GLY A 222 -6.68 -10.62 -2.54
CA GLY A 222 -5.79 -11.21 -3.53
C GLY A 222 -4.64 -12.00 -2.89
N LEU A 223 -3.99 -11.42 -1.88
CA LEU A 223 -2.88 -12.03 -1.15
C LEU A 223 -3.32 -13.23 -0.30
N GLN A 224 -4.38 -13.07 0.50
CA GLN A 224 -4.80 -14.08 1.48
C GLN A 224 -5.83 -15.09 0.95
N GLY A 225 -6.52 -14.80 -0.16
CA GLY A 225 -7.65 -15.60 -0.64
C GLY A 225 -8.94 -15.32 0.12
N SER A 226 -9.89 -16.24 0.04
CA SER A 226 -11.26 -16.07 0.56
C SER A 226 -11.48 -16.64 1.97
N ASP A 227 -10.60 -17.53 2.44
CA ASP A 227 -10.67 -18.14 3.77
C ASP A 227 -9.50 -17.68 4.64
N PRO A 228 -9.71 -16.74 5.57
CA PRO A 228 -8.64 -16.24 6.43
C PRO A 228 -8.22 -17.24 7.52
N ASN A 229 -8.95 -18.32 7.74
CA ASN A 229 -8.58 -19.37 8.70
C ASN A 229 -7.66 -20.44 8.08
N HIS A 230 -7.72 -20.64 6.76
CA HIS A 230 -6.95 -21.66 6.04
C HIS A 230 -6.38 -21.08 4.75
N LEU A 231 -5.20 -20.46 4.84
CA LEU A 231 -4.54 -19.92 3.65
C LEU A 231 -4.00 -21.06 2.78
N GLY A 232 -4.37 -21.01 1.50
CA GLY A 232 -3.87 -21.98 0.51
C GLY A 232 -2.39 -21.81 0.21
N MET A 233 -1.80 -22.79 -0.47
CA MET A 233 -0.39 -22.78 -0.85
C MET A 233 -0.02 -21.65 -1.83
N ASN A 234 -1.00 -21.01 -2.46
CA ASN A 234 -0.82 -19.85 -3.32
C ASN A 234 -1.16 -18.53 -2.62
N ASN A 235 -1.36 -18.55 -1.30
CA ASN A 235 -1.74 -17.37 -0.52
C ASN A 235 -0.72 -17.10 0.60
N VAL A 236 -0.58 -15.84 0.96
CA VAL A 236 0.29 -15.36 2.04
C VAL A 236 -0.51 -14.54 3.03
N ALA A 237 -0.09 -14.50 4.30
CA ALA A 237 -0.65 -13.57 5.26
C ALA A 237 -0.20 -12.15 4.95
N VAL A 238 -1.10 -11.19 5.12
CA VAL A 238 -0.79 -9.76 5.02
C VAL A 238 -0.42 -9.17 6.37
N CYS A 239 0.41 -8.13 6.35
CA CYS A 239 0.65 -7.23 7.46
C CYS A 239 0.32 -5.81 7.02
N LEU A 240 -0.86 -5.34 7.41
CA LEU A 240 -1.33 -4.01 7.07
C LEU A 240 -0.44 -2.94 7.69
N LYS A 241 0.01 -1.95 6.93
CA LYS A 241 0.91 -0.92 7.49
C LYS A 241 0.63 0.47 6.92
N HIS A 242 0.98 1.52 7.65
CA HIS A 242 1.46 1.57 9.05
C HIS A 242 0.34 2.15 9.92
N TYR A 243 -0.12 1.44 10.88
CA TYR A 243 -1.28 1.80 11.69
C TYR A 243 -0.93 2.88 12.73
N MET A 244 -1.42 4.13 12.57
CA MET A 244 -2.11 4.79 11.47
C MET A 244 -1.63 6.24 11.34
N ALA A 245 -2.11 6.98 10.30
CA ALA A 245 -1.82 8.39 10.07
C ALA A 245 -0.32 8.73 9.88
N TYR A 246 0.46 7.79 9.37
CA TYR A 246 1.89 7.98 9.15
C TYR A 246 2.16 9.05 8.07
N GLY A 247 1.35 9.07 7.00
CA GLY A 247 1.41 10.10 5.96
C GLY A 247 0.92 11.49 6.40
N ALA A 248 0.45 11.65 7.65
CA ALA A 248 -0.01 12.93 8.21
C ALA A 248 1.07 13.66 9.04
N ALA A 249 2.34 13.32 8.85
CA ALA A 249 3.46 13.95 9.54
C ALA A 249 3.45 15.48 9.30
N VAL A 250 3.47 16.27 10.38
CA VAL A 250 3.38 17.74 10.32
C VAL A 250 4.53 18.35 9.51
N SER A 251 5.72 17.80 9.64
CA SER A 251 6.89 18.26 8.86
C SER A 251 6.94 17.65 7.44
N GLY A 252 6.07 16.70 7.12
CA GLY A 252 6.14 15.89 5.91
C GLY A 252 7.30 14.88 5.90
N LYS A 253 8.08 14.79 6.97
CA LYS A 253 9.25 13.89 7.04
C LYS A 253 8.87 12.56 7.65
N ASP A 254 9.53 11.51 7.19
CA ASP A 254 9.37 10.16 7.67
C ASP A 254 9.67 10.04 9.18
N ARG A 255 8.93 9.21 9.91
CA ARG A 255 9.07 8.92 11.35
C ARG A 255 8.90 10.14 12.26
N THR A 256 8.23 11.20 11.80
CA THR A 256 8.00 12.43 12.55
C THR A 256 6.55 12.54 13.03
N PRO A 257 6.28 13.41 14.04
CA PRO A 257 4.96 13.49 14.66
C PRO A 257 3.84 13.92 13.70
N SER A 258 2.69 13.30 13.82
CA SER A 258 1.41 13.79 13.33
C SER A 258 0.67 14.60 14.41
N SER A 259 -0.31 15.41 13.97
CA SER A 259 -1.18 16.20 14.87
C SER A 259 -2.63 16.11 14.39
N VAL A 260 -3.16 14.91 14.44
CA VAL A 260 -4.50 14.57 13.96
C VAL A 260 -5.42 14.32 15.16
N THR A 261 -6.63 14.89 15.12
CA THR A 261 -7.63 14.65 16.19
C THR A 261 -8.11 13.20 16.17
N TYR A 262 -8.53 12.66 17.31
CA TYR A 262 -9.13 11.31 17.37
C TYR A 262 -10.36 11.19 16.47
N ARG A 263 -11.13 12.26 16.29
CA ARG A 263 -12.26 12.33 15.37
C ARG A 263 -11.79 12.08 13.93
N GLU A 264 -10.77 12.78 13.48
CA GLU A 264 -10.24 12.63 12.12
C GLU A 264 -9.51 11.29 11.95
N LEU A 265 -8.79 10.80 12.98
CA LEU A 265 -8.22 9.46 12.97
C LEU A 265 -9.30 8.40 12.70
N MET A 266 -10.45 8.49 13.40
CA MET A 266 -11.56 7.55 13.24
C MET A 266 -12.24 7.68 11.87
N GLU A 267 -12.48 8.91 11.43
CA GLU A 267 -13.25 9.20 10.22
C GLU A 267 -12.49 8.92 8.93
N LYS A 268 -11.18 9.17 8.93
CA LYS A 268 -10.35 9.07 7.71
C LYS A 268 -9.29 7.97 7.81
N TYR A 269 -8.37 8.04 8.74
CA TYR A 269 -7.17 7.20 8.76
C TYR A 269 -7.42 5.76 9.23
N PHE A 270 -8.44 5.53 10.04
CA PHE A 270 -8.82 4.19 10.50
C PHE A 270 -9.58 3.39 9.44
N GLN A 271 -10.29 4.04 8.54
CA GLN A 271 -11.20 3.37 7.61
C GLN A 271 -10.51 2.40 6.64
N PRO A 272 -9.35 2.71 6.02
CA PRO A 272 -8.63 1.74 5.19
C PRO A 272 -8.23 0.47 5.97
N PHE A 273 -7.73 0.63 7.20
CA PHE A 273 -7.36 -0.50 8.07
C PHE A 273 -8.57 -1.33 8.43
N ARG A 274 -9.64 -0.68 8.85
CA ARG A 274 -10.89 -1.37 9.18
C ARG A 274 -11.42 -2.18 7.99
N ALA A 275 -11.48 -1.59 6.80
CA ALA A 275 -11.96 -2.27 5.61
C ALA A 275 -11.10 -3.49 5.24
N SER A 276 -9.78 -3.41 5.43
CA SER A 276 -8.86 -4.52 5.19
C SER A 276 -8.91 -5.60 6.29
N ILE A 277 -9.15 -5.21 7.54
CA ILE A 277 -9.45 -6.16 8.64
C ILE A 277 -10.74 -6.92 8.33
N GLU A 278 -11.79 -6.22 7.88
CA GLU A 278 -13.06 -6.84 7.46
C GLU A 278 -12.89 -7.71 6.20
N ALA A 279 -11.87 -7.44 5.39
CA ALA A 279 -11.47 -8.29 4.26
C ALA A 279 -10.71 -9.55 4.70
N GLY A 280 -10.37 -9.69 6.00
CA GLY A 280 -9.76 -10.88 6.58
C GLY A 280 -8.28 -10.73 6.95
N ALA A 281 -7.72 -9.53 6.99
CA ALA A 281 -6.30 -9.30 7.31
C ALA A 281 -5.90 -9.92 8.66
N LEU A 282 -4.74 -10.60 8.69
CA LEU A 282 -4.26 -11.40 9.83
C LEU A 282 -3.26 -10.68 10.71
N SER A 283 -2.60 -9.63 10.25
CA SER A 283 -1.65 -8.87 11.06
C SER A 283 -1.61 -7.38 10.68
N ILE A 284 -1.10 -6.57 11.60
CA ILE A 284 -0.94 -5.12 11.47
C ILE A 284 0.44 -4.71 12.00
N MET A 285 1.15 -3.84 11.26
CA MET A 285 2.36 -3.15 11.70
C MET A 285 2.01 -1.73 12.12
N VAL A 286 2.55 -1.29 13.26
CA VAL A 286 2.24 0.00 13.88
C VAL A 286 3.08 1.11 13.24
N ASN A 287 2.52 2.31 13.14
CA ASN A 287 3.22 3.52 12.69
C ASN A 287 4.41 3.89 13.59
N SER A 288 5.55 4.15 12.97
CA SER A 288 6.82 4.49 13.65
C SER A 288 6.89 5.91 14.23
N GLY A 289 5.80 6.66 14.26
CA GLY A 289 5.73 8.03 14.79
C GLY A 289 4.95 8.14 16.10
N ASN A 290 4.56 9.38 16.38
CA ASN A 290 3.61 9.70 17.46
C ASN A 290 2.52 10.65 16.95
N ASN A 291 1.37 10.68 17.62
CA ASN A 291 0.31 11.63 17.33
C ASN A 291 0.12 12.56 18.51
N SER A 292 0.36 13.85 18.31
CA SER A 292 0.21 14.88 19.36
C SER A 292 0.96 14.52 20.66
N GLY A 293 2.16 13.92 20.52
CA GLY A 293 3.04 13.54 21.63
C GLY A 293 2.81 12.15 22.21
N MET A 294 1.77 11.40 21.77
CA MET A 294 1.54 10.01 22.18
C MET A 294 2.10 9.06 21.11
N PRO A 295 3.19 8.29 21.38
CA PRO A 295 3.69 7.30 20.45
C PRO A 295 2.63 6.22 20.16
N PHE A 296 2.51 5.83 18.89
CA PHE A 296 1.52 4.82 18.49
C PHE A 296 1.75 3.48 19.20
N HIS A 297 3.00 3.10 19.41
CA HIS A 297 3.40 1.86 20.11
C HIS A 297 3.05 1.84 21.61
N ALA A 298 2.74 3.00 22.22
CA ALA A 298 2.29 3.13 23.61
C ALA A 298 0.80 3.44 23.73
N ASN A 299 0.08 3.57 22.60
CA ASN A 299 -1.31 4.03 22.59
C ASN A 299 -2.30 2.86 22.73
N ARG A 300 -2.60 2.47 23.98
CA ARG A 300 -3.56 1.40 24.28
C ARG A 300 -4.94 1.63 23.65
N LYS A 301 -5.40 2.90 23.59
CA LYS A 301 -6.71 3.24 22.99
C LYS A 301 -6.79 2.78 21.53
N LEU A 302 -5.74 3.03 20.76
CA LEU A 302 -5.72 2.65 19.34
C LEU A 302 -5.43 1.16 19.14
N LEU A 303 -4.47 0.59 19.88
CA LEU A 303 -4.02 -0.78 19.66
C LEU A 303 -4.96 -1.83 20.29
N THR A 304 -5.53 -1.54 21.44
CA THR A 304 -6.41 -2.49 22.15
C THR A 304 -7.87 -2.11 21.96
N GLU A 305 -8.28 -0.89 22.39
CA GLU A 305 -9.70 -0.55 22.49
C GLU A 305 -10.38 -0.42 21.10
N TRP A 306 -9.69 0.15 20.10
CA TRP A 306 -10.28 0.30 18.77
C TRP A 306 -10.21 -0.98 17.93
N ILE A 307 -9.06 -1.67 17.92
CA ILE A 307 -8.87 -2.84 17.05
C ILE A 307 -9.29 -4.12 17.73
N LYS A 308 -8.61 -4.50 18.83
CA LYS A 308 -8.81 -5.80 19.48
C LYS A 308 -10.20 -5.92 20.08
N ASP A 309 -10.60 -4.92 20.86
CA ASP A 309 -11.89 -4.92 21.57
C ASP A 309 -13.02 -4.40 20.66
N GLY A 310 -12.82 -3.27 19.97
CA GLY A 310 -13.86 -2.62 19.18
C GLY A 310 -14.29 -3.40 17.94
N LEU A 311 -13.33 -4.01 17.23
CA LEU A 311 -13.60 -4.89 16.08
C LEU A 311 -13.68 -6.36 16.44
N HIS A 312 -13.41 -6.75 17.70
CA HIS A 312 -13.25 -8.16 18.10
C HIS A 312 -12.29 -8.92 17.17
N TRP A 313 -11.20 -8.23 16.79
CA TRP A 313 -10.20 -8.77 15.88
C TRP A 313 -9.16 -9.60 16.61
N ASP A 314 -8.90 -10.80 16.09
CA ASP A 314 -8.00 -11.78 16.69
C ASP A 314 -6.63 -11.90 16.01
N GLY A 315 -6.34 -10.99 15.05
CA GLY A 315 -5.04 -10.94 14.40
C GLY A 315 -3.93 -10.38 15.28
N MET A 316 -2.70 -10.40 14.77
CA MET A 316 -1.47 -10.05 15.47
C MET A 316 -1.04 -8.61 15.19
N ILE A 317 -0.55 -7.89 16.20
CA ILE A 317 0.05 -6.56 16.07
C ILE A 317 1.57 -6.66 16.25
N VAL A 318 2.32 -6.26 15.21
CA VAL A 318 3.78 -6.17 15.24
C VAL A 318 4.23 -4.71 15.25
N THR A 319 5.41 -4.42 15.83
CA THR A 319 6.00 -3.07 15.74
C THR A 319 6.59 -2.81 14.36
N ASP A 320 6.91 -1.56 14.03
CA ASP A 320 7.88 -1.23 12.99
C ASP A 320 9.32 -1.36 13.56
N TRP A 321 10.33 -1.07 12.73
CA TRP A 321 11.76 -1.29 12.95
C TRP A 321 12.28 -0.60 14.22
N ALA A 322 12.65 -1.40 15.22
CA ALA A 322 13.23 -0.98 16.49
C ALA A 322 12.38 0.03 17.31
N ASP A 323 11.07 0.06 17.13
CA ASP A 323 10.23 1.13 17.67
C ASP A 323 9.90 1.01 19.17
N ILE A 324 10.07 -0.16 19.78
CA ILE A 324 10.07 -0.23 21.25
C ILE A 324 11.28 0.53 21.81
N ASP A 325 12.44 0.40 21.20
CA ASP A 325 13.64 1.15 21.57
C ASP A 325 13.44 2.67 21.40
N ASN A 326 12.68 3.08 20.39
CA ASN A 326 12.39 4.48 20.15
C ASN A 326 11.53 5.14 21.23
N LEU A 327 10.74 4.39 22.01
CA LEU A 327 10.00 4.95 23.15
C LEU A 327 10.91 5.57 24.20
N TRP A 328 12.12 5.06 24.38
CA TRP A 328 13.10 5.63 25.30
C TRP A 328 14.21 6.42 24.64
N LYS A 329 14.68 6.03 23.43
CA LYS A 329 15.79 6.68 22.73
C LYS A 329 15.39 7.97 22.01
N ARG A 330 14.21 7.98 21.41
CA ARG A 330 13.70 9.08 20.55
C ARG A 330 12.57 9.86 21.20
N ASP A 331 11.52 9.15 21.64
CA ASP A 331 10.29 9.77 22.13
C ASP A 331 10.37 10.15 23.62
N HIS A 332 11.34 9.59 24.37
CA HIS A 332 11.61 9.87 25.80
C HIS A 332 10.38 9.70 26.72
N VAL A 333 9.48 8.76 26.39
CA VAL A 333 8.29 8.43 27.21
C VAL A 333 8.56 7.28 28.17
N ALA A 334 9.68 6.58 28.00
CA ALA A 334 10.16 5.54 28.89
C ALA A 334 11.58 5.90 29.39
N ALA A 335 11.92 5.49 30.63
CA ALA A 335 13.24 5.80 31.22
C ALA A 335 14.37 4.92 30.68
N ASN A 336 14.06 3.73 30.20
CA ASN A 336 14.98 2.71 29.71
C ASN A 336 14.25 1.70 28.84
N LYS A 337 15.00 0.77 28.20
CA LYS A 337 14.44 -0.29 27.33
C LYS A 337 13.40 -1.17 28.05
N LYS A 338 13.63 -1.53 29.32
CA LYS A 338 12.72 -2.37 30.10
C LYS A 338 11.36 -1.69 30.31
N ASP A 339 11.34 -0.39 30.65
CA ASP A 339 10.12 0.38 30.78
C ASP A 339 9.41 0.57 29.45
N ALA A 340 10.17 0.74 28.35
CA ALA A 340 9.61 0.80 27.01
C ALA A 340 8.90 -0.50 26.59
N ILE A 341 9.52 -1.66 26.87
CA ILE A 341 8.91 -2.97 26.63
C ILE A 341 7.62 -3.12 27.47
N CYS A 342 7.67 -2.76 28.75
CA CYS A 342 6.49 -2.81 29.63
C CYS A 342 5.34 -1.98 29.07
N MET A 343 5.62 -0.77 28.62
CA MET A 343 4.63 0.15 28.04
C MET A 343 4.02 -0.41 26.77
N ALA A 344 4.83 -0.84 25.80
CA ALA A 344 4.37 -1.33 24.51
C ALA A 344 3.55 -2.62 24.62
N ILE A 345 4.02 -3.59 25.38
CA ILE A 345 3.32 -4.88 25.55
C ILE A 345 1.97 -4.68 26.24
N ASN A 346 1.91 -3.85 27.30
CA ASN A 346 0.64 -3.54 27.97
C ASN A 346 -0.30 -2.66 27.12
N ALA A 347 0.23 -1.91 26.15
CA ALA A 347 -0.60 -1.17 25.18
C ALA A 347 -1.25 -2.08 24.13
N GLY A 348 -0.70 -3.28 23.90
CA GLY A 348 -1.32 -4.24 22.96
C GLY A 348 -0.41 -4.81 21.90
N ILE A 349 0.88 -4.49 21.88
CA ILE A 349 1.87 -5.09 20.95
C ILE A 349 1.99 -6.59 21.24
N ASP A 350 1.96 -7.42 20.21
CA ASP A 350 2.05 -8.87 20.28
C ASP A 350 3.44 -9.40 19.88
N MET A 351 4.08 -8.78 18.91
CA MET A 351 5.42 -9.14 18.44
C MET A 351 6.26 -7.88 18.27
N THR A 352 7.53 -7.93 18.69
CA THR A 352 8.47 -6.83 18.47
C THR A 352 9.38 -7.11 17.27
N MET A 353 9.55 -6.13 16.41
CA MET A 353 10.60 -6.10 15.41
C MET A 353 11.84 -5.43 16.05
N ASP A 354 12.59 -6.21 16.86
CA ASP A 354 13.89 -5.79 17.43
C ASP A 354 15.01 -6.42 16.62
N PRO A 355 15.46 -5.78 15.54
CA PRO A 355 16.18 -6.47 14.46
C PRO A 355 17.50 -7.09 14.87
N TYR A 356 18.15 -6.54 15.90
CA TYR A 356 19.54 -6.90 16.21
C TYR A 356 19.79 -7.37 17.63
N SER A 357 18.78 -7.35 18.52
CA SER A 357 18.96 -7.67 19.94
C SER A 357 17.95 -8.68 20.45
N THR A 358 18.42 -9.62 21.25
CA THR A 358 17.61 -10.56 22.03
C THR A 358 17.33 -10.08 23.46
N ASP A 359 17.75 -8.85 23.80
CA ASP A 359 17.53 -8.26 25.14
C ASP A 359 16.04 -8.15 25.46
N PHE A 360 15.18 -8.01 24.44
CA PHE A 360 13.74 -8.04 24.59
C PHE A 360 13.29 -9.30 25.36
N CYS A 361 13.82 -10.47 25.00
CA CYS A 361 13.41 -11.74 25.61
C CYS A 361 13.73 -11.76 27.11
N SER A 362 14.96 -11.42 27.49
CA SER A 362 15.36 -11.40 28.91
C SER A 362 14.58 -10.37 29.73
N LEU A 363 14.45 -9.13 29.19
CA LEU A 363 13.77 -8.04 29.88
C LEU A 363 12.27 -8.28 30.01
N LEU A 364 11.60 -8.88 29.02
CA LEU A 364 10.18 -9.24 29.12
C LEU A 364 9.96 -10.38 30.12
N THR A 365 10.84 -11.40 30.16
CA THR A 365 10.79 -12.45 31.19
C THR A 365 10.91 -11.86 32.59
N GLU A 366 11.83 -10.91 32.81
CA GLU A 366 11.93 -10.19 34.09
C GLU A 366 10.66 -9.43 34.42
N LEU A 367 10.07 -8.69 33.47
CA LEU A 367 8.83 -7.92 33.68
C LEU A 367 7.64 -8.79 34.07
N VAL A 368 7.55 -10.00 33.51
CA VAL A 368 6.51 -10.96 33.89
C VAL A 368 6.75 -11.48 35.31
N ASN A 369 8.00 -11.83 35.66
CA ASN A 369 8.35 -12.30 37.00
C ASN A 369 8.17 -11.20 38.06
N GLU A 370 8.32 -9.95 37.72
CA GLU A 370 8.03 -8.77 38.56
C GLU A 370 6.53 -8.46 38.70
N GLY A 371 5.66 -9.10 37.89
CA GLY A 371 4.22 -8.82 37.81
C GLY A 371 3.86 -7.50 37.13
N ARG A 372 4.81 -6.85 36.42
CA ARG A 372 4.60 -5.61 35.67
C ARG A 372 3.93 -5.86 34.31
N VAL A 373 4.10 -7.04 33.75
CA VAL A 373 3.37 -7.55 32.56
C VAL A 373 2.64 -8.81 32.99
N PRO A 374 1.29 -8.84 32.94
CA PRO A 374 0.51 -10.01 33.33
C PRO A 374 0.75 -11.19 32.39
N MET A 375 0.85 -12.40 32.91
CA MET A 375 0.94 -13.64 32.11
C MET A 375 -0.21 -13.74 31.09
N ALA A 376 -1.42 -13.31 31.45
CA ALA A 376 -2.57 -13.31 30.55
C ALA A 376 -2.35 -12.44 29.30
N ARG A 377 -1.54 -11.34 29.41
CA ARG A 377 -1.17 -10.52 28.24
C ARG A 377 -0.17 -11.25 27.32
N ILE A 378 0.77 -11.98 27.91
CA ILE A 378 1.69 -12.83 27.18
C ILE A 378 0.93 -13.93 26.45
N ASP A 379 0.02 -14.61 27.14
CA ASP A 379 -0.82 -15.65 26.56
C ASP A 379 -1.70 -15.13 25.41
N ASP A 380 -2.25 -13.92 25.52
CA ASP A 380 -3.02 -13.30 24.41
C ASP A 380 -2.10 -13.02 23.19
N ALA A 381 -0.90 -12.47 23.40
CA ALA A 381 0.05 -12.23 22.31
C ALA A 381 0.42 -13.54 21.59
N VAL A 382 0.80 -14.55 22.35
CA VAL A 382 1.24 -15.84 21.80
C VAL A 382 0.09 -16.55 21.08
N ARG A 383 -1.15 -16.49 21.61
CA ARG A 383 -2.33 -17.02 20.88
C ARG A 383 -2.48 -16.40 19.50
N ARG A 384 -2.28 -15.08 19.37
CA ARG A 384 -2.37 -14.36 18.09
C ARG A 384 -1.27 -14.77 17.13
N ILE A 385 -0.05 -14.91 17.62
CA ILE A 385 1.10 -15.38 16.86
C ILE A 385 0.91 -16.83 16.39
N LEU A 386 0.52 -17.73 17.28
CA LEU A 386 0.27 -19.13 16.93
C LEU A 386 -0.88 -19.26 15.92
N ARG A 387 -1.95 -18.49 16.11
CA ARG A 387 -3.08 -18.46 15.17
C ARG A 387 -2.64 -18.03 13.78
N LEU A 388 -1.79 -16.99 13.65
CA LEU A 388 -1.21 -16.59 12.37
C LEU A 388 -0.42 -17.73 11.73
N LYS A 389 0.48 -18.38 12.48
CA LYS A 389 1.31 -19.50 12.00
C LYS A 389 0.50 -20.71 11.57
N ILE A 390 -0.57 -21.05 12.29
CA ILE A 390 -1.49 -22.13 11.92
C ILE A 390 -2.24 -21.79 10.65
N ARG A 391 -2.81 -20.57 10.57
CA ARG A 391 -3.59 -20.08 9.42
C ARG A 391 -2.80 -20.08 8.11
N VAL A 392 -1.50 -19.79 8.16
CA VAL A 392 -0.62 -19.84 6.96
C VAL A 392 -0.08 -21.25 6.67
N GLY A 393 -0.44 -22.26 7.50
CA GLY A 393 -0.09 -23.65 7.28
C GLY A 393 1.29 -24.06 7.78
N LEU A 394 2.00 -23.24 8.56
CA LEU A 394 3.37 -23.56 9.02
C LEU A 394 3.47 -24.80 9.91
N MET A 395 2.37 -25.22 10.58
CA MET A 395 2.35 -26.43 11.37
C MET A 395 2.37 -27.71 10.53
N ASP A 396 2.04 -27.63 9.25
CA ASP A 396 2.16 -28.73 8.30
C ASP A 396 3.51 -28.65 7.57
N ARG A 397 4.44 -29.53 7.94
CA ARG A 397 5.78 -29.58 7.36
C ARG A 397 5.77 -29.69 5.83
N SER A 398 4.74 -30.28 5.24
CA SER A 398 4.61 -30.41 3.79
C SER A 398 4.45 -29.07 3.07
N THR A 399 4.15 -27.98 3.79
CA THR A 399 3.98 -26.64 3.21
C THR A 399 5.30 -25.89 3.02
N TRP A 400 6.39 -26.33 3.63
CA TRP A 400 7.69 -25.66 3.57
C TRP A 400 8.90 -26.61 3.44
N ASP A 401 8.75 -27.91 3.70
CA ASP A 401 9.80 -28.90 3.47
C ASP A 401 9.79 -29.36 2.01
N ILE A 402 10.02 -28.41 1.10
CA ILE A 402 9.94 -28.63 -0.33
C ILE A 402 11.29 -28.33 -0.95
N PRO A 403 11.94 -29.32 -1.60
CA PRO A 403 13.16 -29.02 -2.35
C PRO A 403 12.78 -28.17 -3.58
N TYR A 404 13.18 -26.93 -3.57
CA TYR A 404 13.23 -26.14 -4.80
C TYR A 404 14.44 -26.62 -5.61
N GLY A 405 14.27 -26.98 -6.85
CA GLY A 405 15.42 -27.43 -7.65
C GLY A 405 15.14 -28.37 -8.79
N VAL A 406 13.92 -28.41 -9.31
CA VAL A 406 13.68 -29.09 -10.60
C VAL A 406 13.70 -28.00 -11.68
N LYS A 407 14.85 -27.90 -12.37
CA LYS A 407 14.96 -27.14 -13.62
C LYS A 407 13.80 -27.53 -14.53
N SER A 408 12.91 -26.56 -14.79
CA SER A 408 11.91 -26.59 -15.88
C SER A 408 11.19 -27.93 -16.08
N ALA A 409 10.33 -28.34 -15.19
CA ALA A 409 9.28 -29.25 -15.56
C ALA A 409 8.30 -28.49 -16.45
N LYS A 410 8.26 -28.83 -17.74
CA LYS A 410 7.29 -28.27 -18.69
C LYS A 410 5.88 -28.56 -18.17
N ARG A 411 5.02 -27.55 -18.20
CA ARG A 411 3.60 -27.69 -17.86
C ARG A 411 3.02 -28.97 -18.50
N PRO A 412 2.37 -29.87 -17.72
CA PRO A 412 1.81 -31.07 -18.28
C PRO A 412 0.77 -30.71 -19.35
N LYS A 413 0.94 -31.23 -20.57
CA LYS A 413 -0.07 -31.08 -21.62
C LYS A 413 -1.34 -31.79 -21.16
N GLY A 414 -2.41 -31.04 -20.90
CA GLY A 414 -3.74 -31.58 -20.67
C GLY A 414 -4.39 -31.37 -19.28
N GLY A 415 -3.91 -30.49 -18.43
CA GLY A 415 -4.70 -29.95 -17.31
C GLY A 415 -5.22 -30.93 -16.24
N LYS A 416 -4.72 -32.17 -16.15
CA LYS A 416 -5.04 -33.11 -15.07
C LYS A 416 -3.82 -33.23 -14.16
N SER A 417 -3.94 -32.65 -12.95
CA SER A 417 -3.03 -32.86 -11.84
C SER A 417 -2.91 -34.36 -11.56
N SER A 418 -1.80 -34.96 -11.90
CA SER A 418 -1.44 -36.24 -11.29
C SER A 418 -1.08 -35.98 -9.83
N LYS A 419 -1.47 -36.87 -8.92
CA LYS A 419 -1.19 -36.83 -7.48
C LYS A 419 0.31 -36.97 -7.13
N ALA A 420 1.17 -36.31 -7.83
CA ALA A 420 2.59 -36.29 -7.54
C ALA A 420 2.92 -34.96 -6.87
N THR A 421 2.89 -34.98 -5.66
CA THR A 421 3.43 -34.32 -4.50
C THR A 421 4.84 -33.75 -4.63
N ASN A 422 5.11 -32.98 -5.65
CA ASN A 422 6.26 -32.10 -5.71
C ASN A 422 5.74 -30.68 -5.90
N LEU A 423 5.68 -29.90 -4.82
CA LEU A 423 5.25 -28.51 -4.79
C LEU A 423 6.13 -27.61 -5.71
N ALA A 424 7.41 -27.95 -5.92
CA ALA A 424 8.24 -27.34 -6.95
C ALA A 424 7.62 -27.40 -8.37
N ASN A 425 6.70 -28.34 -8.60
CA ASN A 425 5.92 -28.44 -9.81
C ASN A 425 4.60 -27.64 -9.79
N MET A 426 4.32 -26.83 -8.76
CA MET A 426 3.10 -26.03 -8.67
C MET A 426 3.25 -24.62 -9.24
N TYR A 427 4.45 -24.06 -9.23
CA TYR A 427 4.70 -22.65 -9.56
C TYR A 427 5.25 -22.48 -10.99
N TYR A 428 4.59 -23.10 -11.97
CA TYR A 428 5.01 -23.06 -13.39
C TYR A 428 4.92 -21.67 -14.03
N ASP A 429 4.03 -20.84 -13.48
CA ASP A 429 3.76 -19.51 -14.03
C ASP A 429 4.65 -18.42 -13.37
N TYR A 430 5.59 -18.78 -12.48
CA TYR A 430 6.52 -17.84 -11.86
C TYR A 430 7.29 -17.05 -12.92
N GLY A 431 7.17 -15.72 -12.91
CA GLY A 431 7.82 -14.84 -13.87
C GLY A 431 7.45 -15.08 -15.33
N SER A 432 6.26 -15.64 -15.59
CA SER A 432 5.81 -16.06 -16.93
C SER A 432 5.52 -14.88 -17.85
N ASP A 433 5.49 -15.16 -19.15
CA ASP A 433 5.07 -14.19 -20.15
C ASP A 433 3.58 -13.81 -20.02
N ASP A 434 2.73 -14.69 -19.43
CA ASP A 434 1.34 -14.37 -19.14
C ASP A 434 1.24 -13.29 -18.07
N PHE A 435 1.99 -13.44 -16.97
CA PHE A 435 2.06 -12.41 -15.92
C PHE A 435 2.69 -11.11 -16.43
N ALA A 436 3.71 -11.22 -17.31
CA ALA A 436 4.30 -10.05 -17.94
C ALA A 436 3.28 -9.25 -18.76
N ARG A 437 2.46 -9.93 -19.58
CA ARG A 437 1.39 -9.25 -20.36
C ARG A 437 0.34 -8.61 -19.45
N GLU A 438 -0.05 -9.29 -18.37
CA GLU A 438 -0.95 -8.69 -17.37
C GLU A 438 -0.32 -7.43 -16.75
N ALA A 439 0.97 -7.45 -16.40
CA ALA A 439 1.67 -6.31 -15.82
C ALA A 439 1.75 -5.10 -16.77
N VAL A 440 2.02 -5.35 -18.08
CA VAL A 440 1.97 -4.28 -19.11
C VAL A 440 0.57 -3.66 -19.16
N SER A 441 -0.48 -4.50 -19.27
CA SER A 441 -1.85 -3.99 -19.35
C SER A 441 -2.29 -3.21 -18.11
N MET A 442 -1.84 -3.64 -16.91
CA MET A 442 -2.08 -2.91 -15.66
C MET A 442 -1.34 -1.56 -15.64
N ALA A 443 -0.10 -1.52 -16.11
CA ALA A 443 0.68 -0.28 -16.20
C ALA A 443 0.07 0.71 -17.19
N GLU A 444 -0.45 0.25 -18.33
CA GLU A 444 -1.21 1.09 -19.29
C GLU A 444 -2.43 1.75 -18.62
N GLU A 445 -3.16 1.01 -17.80
CA GLU A 445 -4.36 1.50 -17.10
C GLU A 445 -4.03 2.49 -15.97
N CYS A 446 -2.79 2.47 -15.46
CA CYS A 446 -2.32 3.31 -14.37
C CYS A 446 -1.74 4.65 -14.82
N MET A 447 -1.26 4.80 -16.06
CA MET A 447 -0.67 6.04 -16.53
C MET A 447 -1.73 7.09 -16.85
N VAL A 448 -1.42 8.37 -16.56
CA VAL A 448 -2.35 9.48 -16.69
C VAL A 448 -1.89 10.48 -17.74
N LEU A 449 -2.74 10.77 -18.71
CA LEU A 449 -2.53 11.88 -19.65
C LEU A 449 -3.02 13.19 -19.02
N LEU A 450 -2.10 14.10 -18.73
CA LEU A 450 -2.39 15.36 -18.03
C LEU A 450 -2.53 16.57 -18.97
N LYS A 451 -1.93 16.50 -20.15
CA LYS A 451 -2.02 17.51 -21.19
C LYS A 451 -1.82 16.87 -22.56
N ASN A 452 -2.58 17.30 -23.58
CA ASN A 452 -2.41 16.88 -24.97
C ASN A 452 -2.86 18.02 -25.91
N GLN A 453 -1.99 18.99 -26.10
CA GLN A 453 -2.28 20.16 -26.92
C GLN A 453 -2.19 19.81 -28.41
N ASN A 454 -3.17 20.27 -29.20
CA ASN A 454 -3.27 20.02 -30.65
C ASN A 454 -3.20 18.53 -31.04
N SER A 455 -3.61 17.66 -30.14
CA SER A 455 -3.59 16.20 -30.34
C SER A 455 -2.21 15.70 -30.81
N VAL A 456 -1.12 16.19 -30.14
CA VAL A 456 0.25 15.75 -30.45
C VAL A 456 0.42 14.26 -30.21
N LEU A 457 -0.32 13.71 -29.26
CA LEU A 457 -0.46 12.28 -29.00
C LEU A 457 -1.83 11.77 -29.51
N PRO A 458 -1.91 10.52 -30.04
CA PRO A 458 -0.82 9.56 -30.20
C PRO A 458 0.16 9.95 -31.31
N LEU A 459 1.40 9.49 -31.19
CA LEU A 459 2.44 9.74 -32.19
C LEU A 459 2.24 8.85 -33.44
N SER A 460 2.39 9.44 -34.60
CA SER A 460 2.39 8.67 -35.86
C SER A 460 3.69 7.90 -36.04
N MET A 461 3.61 6.69 -36.59
CA MET A 461 4.78 5.89 -36.99
C MET A 461 5.66 6.65 -37.95
N GLY A 462 6.99 6.38 -37.90
CA GLY A 462 8.00 7.02 -38.80
C GLY A 462 8.47 8.41 -38.33
N LYS A 463 7.94 8.96 -37.22
CA LYS A 463 8.46 10.19 -36.61
C LYS A 463 9.88 9.96 -36.10
N LYS A 464 10.73 10.98 -36.25
CA LYS A 464 12.06 11.03 -35.64
C LYS A 464 11.95 11.56 -34.24
N ILE A 465 12.34 10.74 -33.27
CA ILE A 465 12.11 10.95 -31.83
C ILE A 465 13.44 11.11 -31.11
N LEU A 466 13.60 12.21 -30.41
CA LEU A 466 14.64 12.34 -29.37
C LEU A 466 14.04 11.97 -28.03
N VAL A 467 14.61 10.98 -27.34
CA VAL A 467 14.32 10.67 -25.94
C VAL A 467 15.44 11.24 -25.07
N CYS A 468 15.10 11.95 -24.00
CA CYS A 468 16.09 12.58 -23.15
C CYS A 468 15.63 12.65 -21.70
N GLY A 469 16.53 13.09 -20.80
CA GLY A 469 16.28 13.21 -19.37
C GLY A 469 16.80 12.04 -18.54
N PRO A 470 16.95 12.22 -17.21
CA PRO A 470 17.63 11.29 -16.33
C PRO A 470 16.89 9.97 -16.12
N ASN A 471 15.58 9.95 -16.44
CA ASN A 471 14.71 8.76 -16.29
C ASN A 471 14.52 8.02 -17.63
N ALA A 472 15.15 8.46 -18.73
CA ALA A 472 14.92 7.91 -20.06
C ALA A 472 15.40 6.45 -20.18
N ASP A 473 16.64 6.16 -19.72
CA ASP A 473 17.26 4.84 -19.85
C ASP A 473 17.77 4.33 -18.49
N ASN A 474 16.85 4.14 -17.55
CA ASN A 474 17.19 3.76 -16.19
C ASN A 474 16.02 3.05 -15.50
N PHE A 475 16.21 1.78 -15.11
CA PHE A 475 15.19 1.00 -14.40
C PHE A 475 14.99 1.46 -12.95
N ARG A 476 15.99 2.08 -12.33
CA ARG A 476 15.93 2.47 -10.92
C ARG A 476 14.76 3.42 -10.64
N PRO A 477 14.61 4.58 -11.30
CA PRO A 477 13.47 5.47 -11.09
C PRO A 477 12.12 4.88 -11.53
N MET A 478 12.11 3.97 -12.51
CA MET A 478 10.88 3.30 -12.95
C MET A 478 10.30 2.40 -11.85
N ASN A 479 11.15 1.75 -11.07
CA ASN A 479 10.76 0.80 -10.04
C ASN A 479 10.48 1.45 -8.67
N GLY A 480 11.27 2.45 -8.27
CA GLY A 480 11.17 3.03 -6.93
C GLY A 480 11.83 2.20 -5.85
N GLY A 481 11.58 2.56 -4.59
CA GLY A 481 12.02 1.78 -3.43
C GLY A 481 11.32 0.44 -3.30
N TRP A 482 11.76 -0.40 -2.37
CA TRP A 482 11.28 -1.77 -2.15
C TRP A 482 11.34 -2.66 -3.42
N SER A 483 12.25 -2.34 -4.34
CA SER A 483 12.40 -3.05 -5.61
C SER A 483 13.81 -3.62 -5.73
N TYR A 484 13.97 -4.91 -5.57
CA TYR A 484 15.22 -5.68 -5.57
C TYR A 484 16.19 -5.33 -4.43
N SER A 485 16.08 -4.15 -3.85
CA SER A 485 16.77 -3.66 -2.65
C SER A 485 15.88 -2.62 -1.96
N TRP A 486 16.20 -2.32 -0.68
CA TRP A 486 15.40 -1.37 0.10
C TRP A 486 15.20 -0.02 -0.60
N GLN A 487 16.30 0.59 -1.09
CA GLN A 487 16.24 1.89 -1.78
C GLN A 487 15.96 1.78 -3.29
N GLY A 488 15.76 0.57 -3.82
CA GLY A 488 15.61 0.33 -5.27
C GLY A 488 16.89 0.61 -6.07
N ASP A 489 18.00 0.85 -5.41
CA ASP A 489 19.29 1.24 -6.00
C ASP A 489 19.94 0.11 -6.82
N ARG A 490 19.51 -1.15 -6.61
CA ARG A 490 19.97 -2.32 -7.36
C ARG A 490 19.07 -2.67 -8.56
N ALA A 491 17.95 -1.96 -8.76
CA ALA A 491 16.96 -2.30 -9.78
C ALA A 491 17.56 -2.28 -11.20
N ASP A 492 18.36 -1.28 -11.56
CA ASP A 492 18.95 -1.20 -12.90
C ASP A 492 19.91 -2.39 -13.17
N GLU A 493 20.77 -2.74 -12.21
CA GLU A 493 21.66 -3.89 -12.31
C GLU A 493 20.89 -5.20 -12.48
N VAL A 494 19.88 -5.42 -11.64
CA VAL A 494 19.11 -6.68 -11.65
C VAL A 494 18.27 -6.80 -12.92
N CYS A 495 17.58 -5.75 -13.33
CA CYS A 495 16.77 -5.74 -14.56
C CYS A 495 17.61 -6.01 -15.80
N ARG A 496 18.79 -5.37 -15.94
CA ARG A 496 19.70 -5.60 -17.06
C ARG A 496 20.28 -7.01 -17.06
N LYS A 497 20.56 -7.60 -15.90
CA LYS A 497 20.98 -9.00 -15.79
C LYS A 497 19.89 -9.99 -16.19
N ILE A 498 18.64 -9.73 -15.85
CA ILE A 498 17.49 -10.54 -16.25
C ILE A 498 17.27 -10.42 -17.77
N GLY A 499 17.40 -9.21 -18.34
CA GLY A 499 17.47 -8.94 -19.78
C GLY A 499 16.16 -9.14 -20.53
N LYS A 500 15.00 -9.10 -19.86
CA LYS A 500 13.68 -9.24 -20.50
C LYS A 500 12.80 -7.99 -20.40
N TYR A 501 13.31 -6.91 -19.81
CA TYR A 501 12.58 -5.66 -19.60
C TYR A 501 13.14 -4.56 -20.48
N HIS A 502 12.34 -3.51 -20.71
CA HIS A 502 12.75 -2.33 -21.47
C HIS A 502 12.61 -1.06 -20.60
N THR A 503 13.64 -0.20 -20.66
CA THR A 503 13.52 1.18 -20.17
C THR A 503 12.56 1.98 -21.06
N PHE A 504 12.20 3.21 -20.69
CA PHE A 504 11.37 4.07 -21.56
C PHE A 504 11.99 4.26 -22.93
N TYR A 505 13.31 4.54 -22.99
CA TYR A 505 14.01 4.66 -24.26
C TYR A 505 13.99 3.36 -25.08
N GLU A 506 14.33 2.25 -24.48
CA GLU A 506 14.40 0.95 -25.16
C GLU A 506 13.04 0.56 -25.74
N ALA A 507 11.96 0.72 -24.94
CA ALA A 507 10.60 0.41 -25.39
C ALA A 507 10.14 1.32 -26.52
N ILE A 508 10.38 2.64 -26.43
CA ILE A 508 10.07 3.60 -27.50
C ILE A 508 10.86 3.26 -28.77
N ALA A 509 12.13 2.86 -28.64
CA ALA A 509 12.95 2.46 -29.78
C ALA A 509 12.48 1.14 -30.43
N VAL A 510 11.92 0.22 -29.63
CA VAL A 510 11.28 -1.01 -30.17
C VAL A 510 10.01 -0.64 -30.92
N GLU A 511 9.15 0.18 -30.36
CA GLU A 511 7.83 0.54 -30.89
C GLU A 511 7.94 1.36 -32.19
N PHE A 512 8.73 2.44 -32.17
CA PHE A 512 8.81 3.39 -33.31
C PHE A 512 9.93 3.08 -34.29
N GLY A 513 10.75 2.05 -34.03
CA GLY A 513 11.89 1.61 -34.84
C GLY A 513 13.20 2.31 -34.44
N LYS A 514 14.25 1.51 -34.22
CA LYS A 514 15.56 1.96 -33.71
C LYS A 514 16.22 3.05 -34.54
N ASP A 515 15.97 3.08 -35.86
CA ASP A 515 16.51 4.10 -36.77
C ASP A 515 15.77 5.44 -36.67
N ASN A 516 14.64 5.47 -35.96
CA ASN A 516 13.81 6.65 -35.80
C ASN A 516 13.92 7.25 -34.38
N VAL A 517 14.60 6.58 -33.45
CA VAL A 517 14.69 7.00 -32.04
C VAL A 517 16.14 7.14 -31.63
N CYS A 518 16.50 8.28 -31.08
CA CYS A 518 17.82 8.48 -30.49
C CYS A 518 17.70 8.90 -29.04
N LEU A 519 18.74 8.57 -28.26
CA LEU A 519 18.89 8.93 -26.86
C LEU A 519 19.96 10.01 -26.70
N ASP A 520 19.65 11.04 -25.94
CA ASP A 520 20.64 11.92 -25.32
C ASP A 520 20.16 12.30 -23.91
N GLU A 521 20.81 11.79 -22.89
CA GLU A 521 20.37 12.01 -21.51
C GLU A 521 20.31 13.51 -21.16
N MET A 522 21.19 14.38 -21.75
CA MET A 522 21.34 15.81 -21.47
C MET A 522 21.67 16.13 -20.00
N VAL A 523 20.93 15.52 -19.09
CA VAL A 523 21.12 15.55 -17.64
C VAL A 523 20.99 14.14 -17.07
N LYS A 524 21.78 13.83 -16.03
CA LYS A 524 21.77 12.51 -15.39
C LYS A 524 21.92 12.61 -13.87
N TYR A 525 21.53 11.56 -13.16
CA TYR A 525 21.77 11.46 -11.72
C TYR A 525 23.27 11.37 -11.40
N ASP A 526 23.71 12.08 -10.34
CA ASP A 526 25.11 12.01 -9.88
C ASP A 526 25.35 10.69 -9.14
N ALA A 527 26.05 9.77 -9.79
CA ALA A 527 26.37 8.45 -9.23
C ALA A 527 27.23 8.50 -7.95
N ARG A 528 27.88 9.63 -7.65
CA ARG A 528 28.73 9.81 -6.47
C ARG A 528 27.98 10.32 -5.24
N ASN A 529 26.71 10.64 -5.37
CA ASN A 529 25.94 11.23 -4.30
C ASN A 529 24.63 10.47 -4.12
N PHE A 530 24.44 9.86 -2.95
CA PHE A 530 23.16 9.25 -2.56
C PHE A 530 22.02 10.26 -2.40
N ASN A 531 22.31 11.56 -2.55
CA ASN A 531 21.28 12.59 -2.50
C ASN A 531 20.41 12.48 -3.75
N LEU A 532 19.18 12.09 -3.56
CA LEU A 532 18.20 11.58 -4.52
C LEU A 532 17.90 12.51 -5.70
N ASP A 533 18.09 13.82 -5.52
CA ASP A 533 17.73 14.85 -6.49
C ASP A 533 18.92 15.51 -7.17
N ARG A 534 20.14 15.05 -6.91
CA ARG A 534 21.30 15.66 -7.55
C ARG A 534 21.44 15.18 -8.98
N VAL A 535 21.01 16.02 -9.88
CA VAL A 535 21.13 15.86 -11.33
C VAL A 535 22.24 16.76 -11.84
N VAL A 536 23.14 16.20 -12.63
CA VAL A 536 24.25 16.88 -13.27
C VAL A 536 24.07 16.98 -14.77
N ASN A 537 24.61 18.03 -15.39
CA ASN A 537 24.60 18.15 -16.84
C ASN A 537 25.53 17.10 -17.47
N ALA A 538 25.02 16.32 -18.42
CA ALA A 538 25.78 15.37 -19.19
C ALA A 538 26.43 16.02 -20.44
N GLY A 539 26.00 17.22 -20.80
CA GLY A 539 26.37 17.94 -22.01
C GLY A 539 25.44 17.60 -23.17
N PHE A 540 24.91 18.60 -23.83
CA PHE A 540 23.95 18.43 -24.93
C PHE A 540 24.33 19.32 -26.13
N SER A 541 24.14 18.80 -27.36
CA SER A 541 24.20 19.56 -28.58
C SER A 541 23.30 18.93 -29.63
N LEU A 542 22.26 19.65 -30.09
CA LEU A 542 21.37 19.17 -31.17
C LEU A 542 22.15 18.85 -32.44
N ASP A 543 23.26 19.56 -32.72
CA ASP A 543 24.08 19.36 -33.92
C ASP A 543 24.80 18.00 -33.95
N LYS A 544 24.82 17.27 -32.81
CA LYS A 544 25.42 15.95 -32.68
C LYS A 544 24.43 14.78 -32.79
N LEU A 545 23.15 15.09 -32.89
CA LEU A 545 22.14 14.06 -33.08
C LEU A 545 22.24 13.40 -34.45
N PRO A 546 21.88 12.12 -34.59
CA PRO A 546 21.93 11.41 -35.87
C PRO A 546 20.92 11.96 -36.91
N PHE A 547 19.92 12.73 -36.44
CA PHE A 547 18.86 13.36 -37.25
C PHE A 547 18.26 14.55 -36.53
N ASP A 548 17.56 15.43 -37.25
CA ASP A 548 16.72 16.49 -36.65
C ASP A 548 15.39 15.87 -36.17
N PRO A 549 15.07 15.89 -34.86
CA PRO A 549 13.88 15.24 -34.34
C PRO A 549 12.60 15.98 -34.72
N ASP A 550 11.53 15.25 -35.03
CA ASP A 550 10.16 15.75 -35.19
C ASP A 550 9.50 16.05 -33.84
N VAL A 551 9.87 15.31 -32.82
CA VAL A 551 9.31 15.40 -31.47
C VAL A 551 10.37 15.01 -30.41
N ILE A 552 10.25 15.60 -29.22
CA ILE A 552 11.15 15.35 -28.10
C ILE A 552 10.34 14.78 -26.94
N ILE A 553 10.80 13.66 -26.38
CA ILE A 553 10.24 13.03 -25.18
C ILE A 553 11.23 13.23 -24.03
N ALA A 554 10.85 14.06 -23.07
CA ALA A 554 11.68 14.39 -21.93
C ALA A 554 11.19 13.60 -20.69
N CYS A 555 11.94 12.55 -20.30
CA CYS A 555 11.67 11.71 -19.14
C CYS A 555 12.32 12.34 -17.90
N ILE A 556 11.51 12.98 -17.07
CA ILE A 556 11.93 13.74 -15.90
C ILE A 556 11.23 13.25 -14.64
N GLY A 557 11.77 13.60 -13.47
CA GLY A 557 11.17 13.25 -12.19
C GLY A 557 12.21 13.00 -11.10
N GLU A 558 11.97 11.98 -10.30
CA GLU A 558 12.79 11.61 -9.15
C GLU A 558 13.56 10.31 -9.42
N ASN A 559 14.68 10.11 -8.69
CA ASN A 559 15.31 8.80 -8.57
C ASN A 559 14.55 7.94 -7.54
N SER A 560 14.93 6.67 -7.39
CA SER A 560 14.35 5.83 -6.34
C SER A 560 14.80 6.25 -4.95
N TYR A 561 13.92 6.16 -4.00
CA TYR A 561 14.15 6.36 -2.57
C TYR A 561 13.10 5.61 -1.75
N CYS A 562 13.40 5.41 -0.47
CA CYS A 562 12.46 4.88 0.50
C CYS A 562 12.72 5.52 1.88
N GLU A 563 11.66 5.75 2.65
CA GLU A 563 11.70 6.22 4.05
C GLU A 563 12.50 7.52 4.25
N THR A 564 13.25 7.63 5.35
CA THR A 564 14.02 8.84 5.73
C THR A 564 15.00 9.33 4.65
N VAL A 565 15.52 8.43 3.81
CA VAL A 565 16.38 8.79 2.68
C VAL A 565 15.61 9.67 1.67
N GLY A 566 14.30 9.49 1.56
CA GLY A 566 13.43 10.31 0.71
C GLY A 566 12.97 11.63 1.32
N ASN A 567 13.40 12.01 2.53
CA ASN A 567 13.03 13.29 3.14
C ASN A 567 13.59 14.47 2.33
N ILE A 568 12.75 15.46 2.09
CA ILE A 568 13.10 16.70 1.38
C ILE A 568 12.54 17.91 2.13
N ASP A 569 13.11 19.09 1.85
CA ASP A 569 12.61 20.39 2.34
C ASP A 569 11.94 21.21 1.22
N ASP A 570 12.19 20.87 -0.05
CA ASP A 570 11.73 21.59 -1.23
C ASP A 570 11.15 20.62 -2.27
N LEU A 571 9.91 20.86 -2.66
CA LEU A 571 9.22 20.09 -3.71
C LEU A 571 9.60 20.50 -5.13
N THR A 572 10.35 21.58 -5.33
CA THR A 572 10.76 22.01 -6.67
C THR A 572 11.57 20.90 -7.35
N LEU A 573 11.21 20.55 -8.56
CA LEU A 573 12.01 19.60 -9.36
C LEU A 573 13.42 20.20 -9.57
N SER A 574 14.44 19.35 -9.65
CA SER A 574 15.82 19.82 -9.76
C SER A 574 15.99 20.84 -10.89
N ARG A 575 16.73 21.91 -10.61
CA ARG A 575 16.91 23.03 -11.54
C ARG A 575 17.43 22.59 -12.91
N ASN A 576 18.36 21.62 -12.93
CA ASN A 576 18.93 21.13 -14.18
C ASN A 576 17.87 20.47 -15.08
N GLN A 577 16.88 19.78 -14.53
CA GLN A 577 15.76 19.20 -15.27
C GLN A 577 14.84 20.31 -15.80
N LEU A 578 14.50 21.31 -14.97
CA LEU A 578 13.69 22.46 -15.38
C LEU A 578 14.36 23.27 -16.49
N ASP A 579 15.66 23.53 -16.37
CA ASP A 579 16.44 24.29 -17.37
C ASP A 579 16.60 23.49 -18.67
N MET A 580 16.73 22.16 -18.61
CA MET A 580 16.71 21.28 -19.77
C MET A 580 15.40 21.43 -20.56
N VAL A 581 14.26 21.33 -19.89
CA VAL A 581 12.94 21.48 -20.56
C VAL A 581 12.78 22.86 -21.18
N LYS A 582 13.20 23.93 -20.48
CA LYS A 582 13.21 25.29 -21.00
C LYS A 582 14.11 25.46 -22.24
N ALA A 583 15.24 24.77 -22.30
CA ALA A 583 16.13 24.76 -23.45
C ALA A 583 15.50 23.97 -24.63
N LEU A 584 14.90 22.80 -24.37
CA LEU A 584 14.20 22.02 -25.39
C LEU A 584 13.03 22.78 -26.02
N ALA A 585 12.25 23.49 -25.22
CA ALA A 585 11.14 24.31 -25.73
C ALA A 585 11.58 25.41 -26.71
N LYS A 586 12.82 25.95 -26.54
CA LYS A 586 13.37 26.98 -27.48
C LYS A 586 13.68 26.41 -28.87
N THR A 587 13.72 25.11 -29.05
CA THR A 587 13.93 24.47 -30.35
C THR A 587 12.74 24.63 -31.29
N GLY A 588 11.57 24.97 -30.73
CA GLY A 588 10.30 25.02 -31.47
C GLY A 588 9.71 23.65 -31.79
N LYS A 589 10.35 22.56 -31.39
CA LYS A 589 9.84 21.18 -31.56
C LYS A 589 8.79 20.88 -30.49
N PRO A 590 7.77 20.06 -30.75
CA PRO A 590 6.87 19.57 -29.70
C PRO A 590 7.63 18.83 -28.61
N VAL A 591 7.42 19.21 -27.35
CA VAL A 591 8.02 18.55 -26.20
C VAL A 591 6.93 17.78 -25.45
N ILE A 592 7.12 16.49 -25.23
CA ILE A 592 6.29 15.61 -24.42
C ILE A 592 7.04 15.38 -23.10
N LEU A 593 6.43 15.79 -21.99
CA LEU A 593 6.96 15.47 -20.65
C LEU A 593 6.44 14.12 -20.20
N VAL A 594 7.33 13.24 -19.83
CA VAL A 594 7.04 11.99 -19.12
C VAL A 594 7.48 12.17 -17.67
N LEU A 595 6.51 12.30 -16.76
CA LEU A 595 6.74 12.50 -15.34
C LEU A 595 6.85 11.12 -14.66
N ASN A 596 8.05 10.75 -14.24
CA ASN A 596 8.32 9.52 -13.51
C ASN A 596 8.77 9.89 -12.09
N GLU A 597 7.81 9.97 -11.18
CA GLU A 597 8.01 10.48 -9.82
C GLU A 597 7.07 9.79 -8.83
N GLY A 598 7.55 9.60 -7.60
CA GLY A 598 6.78 8.96 -6.53
C GLY A 598 5.87 9.93 -5.77
N ARG A 599 6.14 11.21 -5.84
CA ARG A 599 5.35 12.32 -5.27
C ARG A 599 5.36 13.50 -6.23
N PRO A 600 4.35 14.38 -6.17
CA PRO A 600 4.29 15.53 -7.09
C PRO A 600 5.45 16.48 -6.83
N ARG A 601 6.17 16.84 -7.90
CA ARG A 601 7.22 17.87 -7.87
C ARG A 601 6.71 19.16 -8.50
N LEU A 602 7.10 20.31 -7.98
CA LEU A 602 6.66 21.60 -8.51
C LEU A 602 7.29 21.84 -9.90
N ILE A 603 6.42 21.86 -10.92
CA ILE A 603 6.77 21.96 -12.35
C ILE A 603 5.93 23.00 -13.09
N SER A 604 5.23 23.87 -12.37
CA SER A 604 4.30 24.86 -12.95
C SER A 604 4.92 25.72 -14.05
N ASP A 605 6.23 25.98 -13.97
CA ASP A 605 6.98 26.80 -14.94
C ASP A 605 7.16 26.11 -16.29
N ILE A 606 7.22 24.75 -16.32
CA ILE A 606 7.51 24.01 -17.54
C ILE A 606 6.27 23.38 -18.19
N VAL A 607 5.19 23.20 -17.44
CA VAL A 607 3.92 22.65 -17.99
C VAL A 607 3.38 23.47 -19.17
N PRO A 608 3.40 24.82 -19.17
CA PRO A 608 2.98 25.61 -20.33
C PRO A 608 3.83 25.38 -21.58
N LEU A 609 5.10 25.02 -21.41
CA LEU A 609 6.07 24.80 -22.50
C LEU A 609 5.90 23.44 -23.18
N ALA A 610 5.27 22.48 -22.52
CA ALA A 610 5.06 21.15 -23.05
C ALA A 610 3.85 21.07 -23.98
N SER A 611 3.95 20.28 -25.06
CA SER A 611 2.84 19.96 -25.95
C SER A 611 1.95 18.85 -25.36
N ALA A 612 2.55 17.88 -24.64
CA ALA A 612 1.84 16.89 -23.86
C ALA A 612 2.54 16.62 -22.53
N VAL A 613 1.79 16.10 -21.56
CA VAL A 613 2.30 15.68 -20.26
C VAL A 613 1.67 14.34 -19.91
N VAL A 614 2.50 13.34 -19.70
CA VAL A 614 2.12 11.99 -19.25
C VAL A 614 2.72 11.74 -17.89
N HIS A 615 1.92 11.32 -16.92
CA HIS A 615 2.38 10.91 -15.60
C HIS A 615 2.41 9.38 -15.52
N THR A 616 3.59 8.82 -15.34
CA THR A 616 3.78 7.37 -15.24
C THR A 616 3.79 6.89 -13.80
N PHE A 617 3.90 7.80 -12.82
CA PHE A 617 4.23 7.45 -11.43
C PHE A 617 5.51 6.58 -11.40
N LEU A 618 5.46 5.45 -10.68
CA LEU A 618 6.50 4.43 -10.64
C LEU A 618 5.94 3.15 -11.28
N PRO A 619 6.09 2.98 -12.61
CA PRO A 619 5.36 1.98 -13.38
C PRO A 619 6.01 0.59 -13.37
N SER A 620 7.16 0.44 -12.70
CA SER A 620 7.93 -0.79 -12.57
C SER A 620 8.54 -1.31 -13.89
N ASN A 621 8.95 -2.58 -13.90
CA ASN A 621 9.73 -3.21 -14.99
C ASN A 621 9.07 -3.16 -16.35
N TYR A 622 7.74 -3.21 -16.39
CA TYR A 622 6.95 -3.27 -17.62
C TYR A 622 6.39 -1.90 -18.04
N GLY A 623 6.78 -0.86 -17.30
CA GLY A 623 6.34 0.51 -17.56
C GLY A 623 6.85 1.10 -18.86
N GLY A 624 8.01 0.62 -19.36
CA GLY A 624 8.55 1.04 -20.65
C GLY A 624 7.62 0.64 -21.81
N ASP A 625 7.28 -0.65 -21.86
CA ASP A 625 6.40 -1.20 -22.90
C ASP A 625 5.00 -0.57 -22.84
N ALA A 626 4.45 -0.42 -21.63
CA ALA A 626 3.15 0.24 -21.41
C ALA A 626 3.15 1.70 -21.90
N LEU A 627 4.21 2.46 -21.63
CA LEU A 627 4.34 3.85 -22.10
C LEU A 627 4.43 3.89 -23.65
N ALA A 628 5.21 3.02 -24.25
CA ALA A 628 5.35 2.96 -25.71
C ALA A 628 4.01 2.69 -26.40
N ASN A 629 3.21 1.70 -25.91
CA ASN A 629 1.87 1.39 -26.41
C ASN A 629 0.90 2.59 -26.26
N LEU A 630 1.02 3.35 -25.17
CA LEU A 630 0.20 4.54 -24.96
C LEU A 630 0.61 5.68 -25.89
N LEU A 631 1.91 5.87 -26.13
CA LEU A 631 2.41 6.93 -27.01
C LEU A 631 2.10 6.67 -28.48
N SER A 632 2.11 5.40 -28.93
CA SER A 632 1.73 5.00 -30.31
C SER A 632 0.21 5.03 -30.51
N GLY A 633 -0.54 4.86 -29.42
CA GLY A 633 -2.00 4.75 -29.46
C GLY A 633 -2.50 3.30 -29.63
N ASP A 634 -1.64 2.31 -29.48
CA ASP A 634 -2.03 0.89 -29.41
C ASP A 634 -2.83 0.64 -28.12
N ALA A 635 -2.52 1.38 -27.06
CA ALA A 635 -3.34 1.51 -25.87
C ALA A 635 -3.94 2.91 -25.71
N ASN A 636 -5.01 3.04 -24.91
CA ASN A 636 -5.67 4.31 -24.63
C ASN A 636 -5.55 4.69 -23.16
N PHE A 637 -5.26 5.96 -22.89
CA PHE A 637 -5.21 6.47 -21.52
C PHE A 637 -6.57 6.38 -20.82
N SER A 638 -6.54 5.88 -19.60
CA SER A 638 -7.74 5.74 -18.78
C SER A 638 -7.48 6.00 -17.28
N GLY A 639 -6.24 6.30 -16.91
CA GLY A 639 -5.87 6.67 -15.55
C GLY A 639 -6.37 8.07 -15.17
N ARG A 640 -6.56 8.30 -13.86
CA ARG A 640 -6.93 9.60 -13.27
C ARG A 640 -6.04 9.86 -12.06
N MET A 641 -5.76 11.12 -11.78
CA MET A 641 -4.92 11.51 -10.64
C MET A 641 -5.50 10.99 -9.32
N PRO A 642 -4.74 10.20 -8.55
CA PRO A 642 -5.20 9.66 -7.26
C PRO A 642 -4.95 10.61 -6.08
N TYR A 643 -4.42 11.80 -6.37
CA TYR A 643 -4.18 12.87 -5.42
C TYR A 643 -4.26 14.24 -6.12
N THR A 644 -4.44 15.27 -5.33
CA THR A 644 -4.37 16.67 -5.78
C THR A 644 -2.90 17.05 -6.01
N TYR A 645 -2.55 17.42 -7.23
CA TYR A 645 -1.19 17.83 -7.60
C TYR A 645 -0.99 19.31 -7.29
N PRO A 646 -0.06 19.71 -6.40
CA PRO A 646 0.14 21.10 -6.00
C PRO A 646 0.76 21.91 -7.15
N ARG A 647 0.37 23.17 -7.24
CA ARG A 647 0.96 24.12 -8.22
C ARG A 647 2.11 24.93 -7.63
N HIS A 648 2.01 25.22 -6.34
CA HIS A 648 2.94 26.06 -5.59
C HIS A 648 3.17 25.47 -4.19
N HIS A 649 4.20 25.90 -3.49
CA HIS A 649 4.47 25.49 -2.10
C HIS A 649 3.33 25.79 -1.12
N GLY A 650 2.46 26.76 -1.42
CA GLY A 650 1.27 27.08 -0.62
C GLY A 650 -0.01 26.37 -1.06
N SER A 651 0.07 25.38 -1.99
CA SER A 651 -1.11 24.70 -2.57
C SER A 651 -1.31 23.29 -2.03
N PHE A 652 -0.96 23.03 -0.77
CA PHE A 652 -1.07 21.69 -0.17
C PHE A 652 -2.46 21.48 0.42
N ILE A 653 -3.42 21.20 -0.44
CA ILE A 653 -4.79 20.83 -0.04
C ILE A 653 -5.17 19.50 -0.68
N THR A 654 -6.10 18.81 -0.06
CA THR A 654 -6.75 17.62 -0.64
C THR A 654 -8.09 18.02 -1.26
N TYR A 655 -8.62 17.21 -2.17
CA TYR A 655 -9.87 17.50 -2.87
C TYR A 655 -11.09 17.56 -1.91
N ASP A 656 -11.00 16.92 -0.74
CA ASP A 656 -12.03 16.84 0.33
C ASP A 656 -11.81 17.90 1.42
N CYS A 657 -11.18 19.02 1.08
CA CYS A 657 -10.96 20.13 2.01
C CYS A 657 -12.26 20.81 2.45
N LYS A 658 -12.16 21.76 3.36
CA LYS A 658 -13.32 22.50 3.85
C LYS A 658 -13.71 23.64 2.89
N PRO A 659 -15.00 24.05 2.84
CA PRO A 659 -15.46 25.11 1.93
C PRO A 659 -14.67 26.41 2.02
N CYS A 660 -14.16 26.77 3.20
CA CYS A 660 -13.38 27.98 3.41
C CYS A 660 -12.03 28.02 2.65
N GLU A 661 -11.52 26.84 2.21
CA GLU A 661 -10.31 26.74 1.38
C GLU A 661 -10.54 27.12 -0.10
N TYR A 662 -11.81 27.29 -0.51
CA TYR A 662 -12.24 27.56 -1.87
C TYR A 662 -13.10 28.83 -1.99
N VAL A 663 -12.97 29.78 -1.09
CA VAL A 663 -13.65 31.07 -1.20
C VAL A 663 -12.90 31.93 -2.20
N GLU A 664 -13.50 32.14 -3.38
CA GLU A 664 -12.91 32.97 -4.43
C GLU A 664 -12.82 34.45 -3.99
N THR A 665 -13.95 35.01 -3.54
CA THR A 665 -13.97 36.37 -3.00
C THR A 665 -15.14 36.52 -2.04
N MET A 666 -14.90 36.95 -0.82
CA MET A 666 -15.92 37.32 0.15
C MET A 666 -16.10 38.85 0.13
N GLN A 667 -17.20 39.31 -0.45
CA GLN A 667 -17.53 40.74 -0.45
C GLN A 667 -18.02 41.19 0.91
N GLY A 668 -17.59 42.33 1.37
CA GLY A 668 -17.97 42.91 2.66
C GLY A 668 -16.81 43.60 3.34
N ALA A 669 -16.87 43.69 4.68
CA ALA A 669 -15.90 44.43 5.49
C ALA A 669 -14.44 43.95 5.35
N TYR A 670 -14.22 42.73 4.89
CA TYR A 670 -12.89 42.08 4.87
C TYR A 670 -12.32 41.82 3.48
N ASN A 671 -13.10 41.92 2.40
CA ASN A 671 -12.66 41.60 1.01
C ASN A 671 -11.73 40.38 0.98
N TYR A 672 -12.21 39.27 1.57
CA TYR A 672 -11.42 38.06 1.82
C TYR A 672 -11.43 37.15 0.59
N GLU A 673 -10.26 36.64 0.21
CA GLU A 673 -10.07 35.64 -0.82
C GLU A 673 -9.18 34.53 -0.28
N ALA A 674 -9.61 33.28 -0.47
CA ALA A 674 -8.85 32.09 -0.06
C ALA A 674 -8.95 30.99 -1.14
N ASN A 675 -8.63 31.33 -2.38
CA ASN A 675 -8.66 30.40 -3.49
C ASN A 675 -7.30 29.70 -3.66
N THR A 676 -7.23 28.41 -3.34
CA THR A 676 -6.03 27.60 -3.53
C THR A 676 -5.99 27.01 -4.92
N THR A 677 -5.06 27.48 -5.75
CA THR A 677 -4.85 26.97 -7.11
C THR A 677 -4.00 25.69 -7.08
N VAL A 678 -4.50 24.62 -7.72
CA VAL A 678 -3.77 23.36 -7.90
C VAL A 678 -3.33 23.19 -9.35
N GLN A 679 -2.33 22.36 -9.60
CA GLN A 679 -1.88 22.06 -10.96
C GLN A 679 -2.86 21.10 -11.65
N TRP A 680 -3.21 20.00 -10.98
CA TRP A 680 -4.25 19.07 -11.40
C TRP A 680 -5.02 18.55 -10.17
N SER A 681 -6.34 18.50 -10.29
CA SER A 681 -7.20 18.03 -9.21
C SER A 681 -7.21 16.50 -9.12
N PHE A 682 -7.54 15.97 -7.96
CA PHE A 682 -7.93 14.57 -7.80
C PHE A 682 -9.01 14.17 -8.83
N GLY A 683 -8.84 13.02 -9.45
CA GLY A 683 -9.75 12.51 -10.49
C GLY A 683 -9.52 13.12 -11.89
N TYR A 684 -8.55 14.05 -12.05
CA TYR A 684 -8.23 14.61 -13.36
C TYR A 684 -7.42 13.65 -14.22
N GLY A 685 -7.71 13.61 -15.50
CA GLY A 685 -6.97 12.88 -16.54
C GLY A 685 -7.71 12.93 -17.86
N LEU A 686 -6.94 12.87 -18.96
CA LEU A 686 -7.43 12.89 -20.32
C LEU A 686 -7.40 11.49 -20.93
N SER A 687 -8.09 11.34 -22.05
CA SER A 687 -8.09 10.14 -22.90
C SER A 687 -7.99 10.56 -24.36
N TYR A 688 -7.61 9.62 -25.23
CA TYR A 688 -7.77 9.81 -26.69
C TYR A 688 -9.23 9.74 -27.11
N SER A 689 -10.10 9.16 -26.26
CA SER A 689 -11.55 9.10 -26.51
C SER A 689 -12.29 10.30 -25.91
N ASP A 690 -13.28 10.82 -26.65
CA ASP A 690 -14.21 11.85 -26.17
C ASP A 690 -15.38 11.19 -25.44
N VAL A 691 -15.31 11.17 -24.10
CA VAL A 691 -16.38 10.59 -23.26
C VAL A 691 -17.26 11.70 -22.73
N LYS A 692 -18.59 11.56 -22.92
CA LYS A 692 -19.60 12.50 -22.45
C LYS A 692 -20.49 11.87 -21.38
N TYR A 693 -20.84 12.71 -20.41
CA TYR A 693 -21.76 12.36 -19.34
C TYR A 693 -23.06 13.14 -19.47
N SER A 694 -24.19 12.46 -19.28
CA SER A 694 -25.52 13.09 -19.30
C SER A 694 -26.50 12.36 -18.41
N ASN A 695 -27.67 12.98 -18.17
CA ASN A 695 -28.82 12.39 -17.48
C ASN A 695 -28.52 11.86 -16.07
N LEU A 696 -27.61 12.49 -15.31
CA LEU A 696 -27.44 12.14 -13.90
C LEU A 696 -28.74 12.39 -13.13
N LYS A 697 -29.27 11.36 -12.47
CA LYS A 697 -30.47 11.44 -11.64
C LYS A 697 -30.40 10.50 -10.45
N VAL A 698 -31.12 10.84 -9.40
CA VAL A 698 -31.41 9.93 -8.29
C VAL A 698 -32.55 9.03 -8.75
N SER A 699 -32.29 7.73 -8.89
CA SER A 699 -33.29 6.77 -9.35
C SER A 699 -34.09 6.15 -8.21
N SER A 700 -33.52 6.08 -7.01
CA SER A 700 -34.22 5.67 -5.80
C SER A 700 -33.55 6.17 -4.55
N ILE A 701 -34.35 6.54 -3.54
CA ILE A 701 -33.91 6.79 -2.16
C ILE A 701 -34.71 5.83 -1.28
N PRO A 702 -34.06 5.04 -0.41
CA PRO A 702 -34.79 4.12 0.46
C PRO A 702 -35.60 4.90 1.51
N ALA A 703 -36.79 4.37 1.86
CA ALA A 703 -37.50 4.89 3.00
C ALA A 703 -36.78 4.51 4.29
N SER A 704 -36.66 5.44 5.24
CA SER A 704 -36.04 5.13 6.53
C SER A 704 -36.85 4.08 7.27
N ALA A 705 -36.25 2.98 7.67
CA ALA A 705 -36.87 1.94 8.48
C ALA A 705 -35.80 1.18 9.28
N GLY A 706 -35.94 1.16 10.59
CA GLY A 706 -35.16 0.29 11.47
C GLY A 706 -33.76 0.80 11.86
N THR A 707 -33.10 0.03 12.73
CA THR A 707 -31.73 0.26 13.18
C THR A 707 -30.76 -0.60 12.37
N ALA A 708 -29.94 -0.01 11.51
CA ALA A 708 -28.77 -0.70 10.99
C ALA A 708 -27.51 -0.05 11.57
N PRO A 709 -26.59 -0.82 12.16
CA PRO A 709 -25.29 -0.29 12.51
C PRO A 709 -24.54 0.03 11.22
N LEU A 710 -24.04 1.25 11.11
CA LEU A 710 -23.21 1.71 10.01
C LEU A 710 -21.94 0.89 9.83
N MET A 711 -21.53 0.24 10.88
CA MET A 711 -20.29 -0.51 10.96
C MET A 711 -20.39 -1.57 12.04
N LYS A 712 -19.88 -2.77 11.81
CA LYS A 712 -19.70 -3.74 12.88
C LYS A 712 -18.84 -3.10 13.98
N GLY A 713 -19.37 -2.99 15.19
CA GLY A 713 -18.67 -2.42 16.35
C GLY A 713 -18.83 -0.92 16.57
N PHE A 714 -19.36 -0.14 15.62
CA PHE A 714 -19.64 1.28 15.79
C PHE A 714 -21.10 1.57 15.41
N THR A 715 -21.94 1.80 16.40
CA THR A 715 -23.32 2.20 16.16
C THR A 715 -23.39 3.72 16.15
N PRO A 716 -23.86 4.36 15.08
CA PRO A 716 -24.02 5.82 15.08
C PRO A 716 -25.03 6.22 16.14
N ARG A 717 -24.70 7.28 16.83
CA ARG A 717 -25.67 8.00 17.65
C ARG A 717 -26.64 8.71 16.71
N THR A 718 -27.71 8.05 16.33
CA THR A 718 -28.81 8.74 15.68
C THR A 718 -29.65 9.45 16.74
N ALA A 719 -29.29 10.64 17.13
CA ALA A 719 -30.19 11.53 17.87
C ALA A 719 -31.31 11.94 16.92
N GLY A 720 -32.27 11.02 16.69
CA GLY A 720 -33.42 11.27 15.83
C GLY A 720 -33.19 11.18 14.31
N GLY A 721 -31.99 10.77 13.85
CA GLY A 721 -31.68 10.68 12.43
C GLY A 721 -32.31 9.44 11.75
N PRO A 722 -32.33 9.43 10.40
CA PRO A 722 -32.90 8.34 9.62
C PRO A 722 -32.14 7.05 9.85
N ARG A 723 -32.87 5.94 9.87
CA ARG A 723 -32.33 4.58 10.04
C ARG A 723 -32.61 3.77 8.79
N TYR A 724 -31.61 3.07 8.30
CA TYR A 724 -31.68 2.32 7.06
C TYR A 724 -31.29 0.85 7.27
N ALA A 725 -31.87 -0.07 6.50
CA ALA A 725 -31.55 -1.48 6.54
C ALA A 725 -30.21 -1.75 5.84
N ALA A 726 -29.54 -2.85 6.16
CA ALA A 726 -28.22 -3.20 5.61
C ALA A 726 -28.17 -3.28 4.06
N ASN A 727 -29.32 -3.53 3.42
CA ASN A 727 -29.43 -3.60 1.96
C ASN A 727 -29.99 -2.32 1.32
N ASP A 728 -30.24 -1.27 2.11
CA ASP A 728 -30.74 -0.01 1.59
C ASP A 728 -29.64 0.67 0.75
N SER A 729 -30.03 1.30 -0.34
CA SER A 729 -29.12 2.07 -1.16
C SER A 729 -29.80 3.24 -1.84
N ILE A 730 -29.13 4.39 -1.80
CA ILE A 730 -29.41 5.51 -2.68
C ILE A 730 -28.83 5.15 -4.04
N ARG A 731 -29.65 5.11 -5.08
CA ARG A 731 -29.21 4.74 -6.43
C ARG A 731 -29.19 5.95 -7.34
N PHE A 732 -28.06 6.14 -7.98
CA PHE A 732 -27.86 7.13 -9.01
C PHE A 732 -27.71 6.44 -10.36
N THR A 733 -28.21 7.07 -11.42
CA THR A 733 -27.94 6.63 -12.79
C THR A 733 -27.38 7.78 -13.59
N VAL A 734 -26.42 7.49 -14.45
CA VAL A 734 -25.79 8.44 -15.36
C VAL A 734 -25.50 7.76 -16.69
N ASP A 735 -25.78 8.44 -17.81
CA ASP A 735 -25.41 7.94 -19.12
C ASP A 735 -23.97 8.37 -19.45
N VAL A 736 -23.16 7.39 -19.86
CA VAL A 736 -21.75 7.57 -20.24
C VAL A 736 -21.60 7.13 -21.68
N THR A 737 -21.20 8.05 -22.56
CA THR A 737 -21.13 7.82 -24.00
C THR A 737 -19.70 8.07 -24.50
N ASN A 738 -19.13 7.08 -25.17
CA ASN A 738 -17.91 7.22 -25.92
C ASN A 738 -18.25 7.73 -27.35
N ASN A 739 -17.85 8.96 -27.68
CA ASN A 739 -18.10 9.55 -29.00
C ASN A 739 -16.95 9.32 -30.00
N SER A 740 -16.04 8.43 -29.69
CA SER A 740 -14.83 8.19 -30.48
C SER A 740 -14.81 6.80 -31.11
N ASP A 741 -13.95 6.62 -32.09
CA ASP A 741 -13.68 5.36 -32.79
C ASP A 741 -12.74 4.41 -32.02
N ARG A 742 -12.30 4.80 -30.81
CA ARG A 742 -11.42 4.02 -29.92
C ARG A 742 -12.16 3.55 -28.69
N SER A 743 -11.90 2.33 -28.25
CA SER A 743 -12.36 1.84 -26.94
C SER A 743 -11.70 2.59 -25.79
N VAL A 744 -12.41 2.69 -24.67
CA VAL A 744 -11.90 3.31 -23.45
C VAL A 744 -12.42 2.57 -22.21
N LYS A 745 -11.62 2.54 -21.13
CA LYS A 745 -12.05 2.11 -19.81
C LYS A 745 -12.24 3.37 -18.95
N GLU A 746 -13.44 3.91 -18.88
CA GLU A 746 -13.72 5.18 -18.21
C GLU A 746 -13.95 5.00 -16.70
N PRO A 747 -13.20 5.70 -15.82
CA PRO A 747 -13.52 5.75 -14.41
C PRO A 747 -14.68 6.70 -14.13
N VAL A 748 -15.79 6.17 -13.68
CA VAL A 748 -16.99 6.94 -13.31
C VAL A 748 -16.94 7.19 -11.81
N LEU A 749 -16.76 8.44 -11.41
CA LEU A 749 -16.54 8.87 -10.02
C LEU A 749 -17.76 9.62 -9.51
N LEU A 750 -18.43 9.10 -8.48
CA LEU A 750 -19.56 9.75 -7.81
C LEU A 750 -19.10 10.43 -6.53
N PHE A 751 -19.17 11.75 -6.51
CA PHE A 751 -18.94 12.55 -5.30
C PHE A 751 -20.28 12.96 -4.68
N VAL A 752 -20.32 13.02 -3.35
CA VAL A 752 -21.45 13.57 -2.61
C VAL A 752 -20.97 14.70 -1.69
N SER A 753 -21.66 15.82 -1.72
CA SER A 753 -21.51 16.96 -0.82
C SER A 753 -22.68 16.98 0.15
N ASP A 754 -22.41 17.06 1.43
CA ASP A 754 -23.40 17.45 2.42
C ASP A 754 -23.50 18.99 2.38
N LEU A 755 -24.70 19.54 2.23
CA LEU A 755 -24.87 20.97 2.05
C LEU A 755 -25.00 21.74 3.37
N VAL A 756 -25.46 21.05 4.41
CA VAL A 756 -25.60 21.62 5.77
C VAL A 756 -25.50 20.50 6.80
N ALA A 757 -24.52 20.58 7.65
CA ALA A 757 -24.31 19.63 8.75
C ALA A 757 -24.00 20.36 10.08
N SER A 758 -24.09 19.65 11.20
CA SER A 758 -23.76 20.19 12.53
C SER A 758 -22.27 20.51 12.70
N LEU A 759 -21.40 19.88 11.91
CA LEU A 759 -19.98 20.23 11.76
C LEU A 759 -19.72 20.66 10.32
N THR A 760 -18.74 21.55 10.10
CA THR A 760 -18.36 21.99 8.75
C THR A 760 -18.07 20.79 7.86
N PRO A 761 -18.91 20.51 6.85
CA PRO A 761 -18.71 19.36 5.96
C PRO A 761 -17.49 19.56 5.06
N ASP A 762 -16.96 18.47 4.50
CA ASP A 762 -16.01 18.56 3.39
C ASP A 762 -16.72 19.05 2.13
N ILE A 763 -16.03 19.74 1.23
CA ILE A 763 -16.63 20.24 -0.03
C ILE A 763 -17.36 19.15 -0.78
N LYS A 764 -16.75 17.98 -0.85
CA LYS A 764 -17.31 16.76 -1.45
C LYS A 764 -16.47 15.56 -1.00
N ARG A 765 -17.06 14.38 -1.00
CA ARG A 765 -16.34 13.11 -0.80
C ARG A 765 -16.69 12.14 -1.92
N LEU A 766 -15.69 11.41 -2.41
CA LEU A 766 -15.92 10.26 -3.28
C LEU A 766 -16.69 9.19 -2.49
N ARG A 767 -17.80 8.68 -3.06
CA ARG A 767 -18.65 7.69 -2.42
C ARG A 767 -18.76 6.40 -3.19
N VAL A 768 -18.57 6.44 -4.50
CA VAL A 768 -18.50 5.27 -5.37
C VAL A 768 -17.61 5.59 -6.56
N PHE A 769 -16.87 4.61 -7.01
CA PHE A 769 -16.23 4.63 -8.32
C PHE A 769 -16.39 3.28 -9.02
N GLU A 770 -16.54 3.34 -10.34
CA GLU A 770 -16.64 2.15 -11.20
C GLU A 770 -15.82 2.36 -12.47
N LYS A 771 -15.06 1.33 -12.88
CA LYS A 771 -14.33 1.33 -14.15
C LYS A 771 -15.21 0.72 -15.23
N VAL A 772 -15.62 1.54 -16.19
CA VAL A 772 -16.62 1.18 -17.20
C VAL A 772 -15.96 1.03 -18.58
N PRO A 773 -15.87 -0.18 -19.13
CA PRO A 773 -15.40 -0.36 -20.50
C PRO A 773 -16.47 0.09 -21.50
N LEU A 774 -16.08 0.90 -22.47
CA LEU A 774 -16.91 1.41 -23.57
C LEU A 774 -16.25 1.09 -24.89
N ALA A 775 -16.95 0.40 -25.77
CA ALA A 775 -16.57 0.22 -27.16
C ALA A 775 -16.65 1.55 -27.95
N PRO A 776 -16.11 1.63 -29.15
CA PRO A 776 -16.32 2.78 -30.03
C PRO A 776 -17.80 3.12 -30.19
N TYR A 777 -18.16 4.39 -30.00
CA TYR A 777 -19.52 4.92 -30.12
C TYR A 777 -20.57 4.27 -29.22
N GLU A 778 -20.14 3.56 -28.17
CA GLU A 778 -21.04 2.92 -27.20
C GLU A 778 -21.52 3.93 -26.13
N SER A 779 -22.81 3.78 -25.75
CA SER A 779 -23.42 4.47 -24.61
C SER A 779 -23.91 3.45 -23.60
N LYS A 780 -23.61 3.67 -22.30
CA LYS A 780 -24.09 2.84 -21.19
C LYS A 780 -24.73 3.71 -20.12
N THR A 781 -25.88 3.26 -19.60
CA THR A 781 -26.40 3.79 -18.34
C THR A 781 -25.72 3.07 -17.17
N VAL A 782 -24.93 3.82 -16.40
CA VAL A 782 -24.20 3.31 -15.23
C VAL A 782 -25.04 3.56 -13.99
N THR A 783 -25.20 2.52 -13.16
CA THR A 783 -25.87 2.63 -11.85
C THR A 783 -24.83 2.64 -10.75
N LEU A 784 -24.85 3.69 -9.92
CA LEU A 784 -23.98 3.90 -8.79
C LEU A 784 -24.82 3.84 -7.51
N SER A 785 -24.40 3.00 -6.55
CA SER A 785 -25.15 2.76 -5.32
C SER A 785 -24.34 3.17 -4.11
N VAL A 786 -24.94 3.99 -3.23
CA VAL A 786 -24.34 4.46 -1.98
C VAL A 786 -25.25 4.05 -0.83
N HIS A 787 -24.74 3.35 0.17
CA HIS A 787 -25.53 3.13 1.38
C HIS A 787 -25.70 4.47 2.12
N PRO A 788 -26.90 4.81 2.62
CA PRO A 788 -27.11 6.10 3.29
C PRO A 788 -26.11 6.36 4.42
N SER A 789 -25.71 5.31 5.12
CA SER A 789 -24.73 5.40 6.19
C SER A 789 -23.32 5.81 5.73
N ASP A 790 -23.00 5.65 4.46
CA ASP A 790 -21.70 6.13 3.94
C ASP A 790 -21.66 7.66 3.87
N LEU A 791 -22.80 8.34 4.09
CA LEU A 791 -22.88 9.80 4.17
C LEU A 791 -22.66 10.33 5.60
N ALA A 792 -22.51 9.45 6.59
CA ALA A 792 -22.24 9.83 7.96
C ALA A 792 -20.85 10.46 8.13
N PHE A 793 -20.70 11.22 9.21
CA PHE A 793 -19.43 11.78 9.68
C PHE A 793 -19.24 11.43 11.16
N VAL A 794 -18.05 11.67 11.71
CA VAL A 794 -17.75 11.44 13.14
C VAL A 794 -17.92 12.76 13.89
N ASP A 795 -18.69 12.73 14.98
CA ASP A 795 -18.90 13.88 15.87
C ASP A 795 -17.78 14.04 16.92
N ASP A 796 -17.90 15.04 17.80
CA ASP A 796 -16.91 15.30 18.84
C ASP A 796 -16.90 14.25 19.96
N ASP A 797 -17.98 13.47 20.11
CA ASP A 797 -18.08 12.31 21.01
C ASP A 797 -17.51 11.02 20.39
N LEU A 798 -16.87 11.09 19.24
CA LEU A 798 -16.36 9.97 18.44
C LEU A 798 -17.45 8.98 18.01
N GLN A 799 -18.67 9.50 17.75
CA GLN A 799 -19.77 8.70 17.24
C GLN A 799 -20.02 9.00 15.76
N TRP A 800 -20.37 7.97 15.00
CA TRP A 800 -20.84 8.16 13.64
C TRP A 800 -22.26 8.71 13.64
N VAL A 801 -22.46 9.84 12.97
CA VAL A 801 -23.74 10.55 12.88
C VAL A 801 -24.14 10.67 11.43
N LEU A 802 -25.38 10.25 11.12
CA LEU A 802 -26.05 10.53 9.87
C LEU A 802 -27.17 11.53 10.16
N GLU A 803 -27.08 12.71 9.59
CA GLU A 803 -28.09 13.76 9.75
C GLU A 803 -29.07 13.77 8.56
N PRO A 804 -30.36 14.02 8.80
CA PRO A 804 -31.29 14.32 7.71
C PRO A 804 -30.92 15.68 7.11
N GLY A 805 -31.06 15.84 5.81
CA GLY A 805 -30.65 17.08 5.17
C GLY A 805 -30.58 17.01 3.64
N GLN A 806 -30.10 18.09 3.08
CA GLN A 806 -29.90 18.25 1.64
C GLN A 806 -28.48 17.86 1.24
N PHE A 807 -28.38 17.04 0.21
CA PHE A 807 -27.14 16.56 -0.36
C PHE A 807 -27.07 16.85 -1.85
N ARG A 808 -25.85 16.93 -2.37
CA ARG A 808 -25.61 17.09 -3.82
C ARG A 808 -24.69 15.96 -4.30
N ALA A 809 -25.16 15.19 -5.27
CA ALA A 809 -24.34 14.22 -6.00
C ALA A 809 -23.74 14.85 -7.26
N THR A 810 -22.50 14.54 -7.55
CA THR A 810 -21.74 15.04 -8.72
C THR A 810 -21.02 13.88 -9.40
N VAL A 811 -21.21 13.77 -10.74
CA VAL A 811 -20.43 12.87 -11.61
C VAL A 811 -19.95 13.69 -12.78
N ALA A 812 -18.64 13.83 -12.95
CA ALA A 812 -18.03 14.71 -13.94
C ALA A 812 -18.64 16.15 -13.90
N ASN A 813 -19.27 16.58 -14.98
CA ASN A 813 -19.93 17.89 -15.08
C ASN A 813 -21.43 17.86 -14.71
N GLN A 814 -21.98 16.69 -14.34
CA GLN A 814 -23.39 16.48 -14.00
C GLN A 814 -23.59 16.65 -12.48
N ARG A 815 -24.72 17.24 -12.08
CA ARG A 815 -25.10 17.44 -10.66
C ARG A 815 -26.58 17.16 -10.44
N VAL A 816 -26.90 16.58 -9.30
CA VAL A 816 -28.30 16.39 -8.83
C VAL A 816 -28.36 16.56 -7.32
N GLU A 817 -29.38 17.25 -6.83
CA GLU A 817 -29.64 17.40 -5.39
C GLU A 817 -30.69 16.36 -4.94
N PHE A 818 -30.56 15.94 -3.69
CA PHE A 818 -31.47 14.98 -3.06
C PHE A 818 -31.54 15.24 -1.55
N GLU A 819 -32.62 14.74 -0.94
CA GLU A 819 -32.87 14.92 0.50
C GLU A 819 -32.96 13.56 1.18
N LEU A 820 -32.26 13.42 2.32
CA LEU A 820 -32.49 12.35 3.30
C LEU A 820 -33.43 12.88 4.39
N LYS A 821 -34.48 12.07 4.71
CA LYS A 821 -35.50 12.43 5.70
C LYS A 821 -35.38 11.63 6.97
#